data_66fe48ce2312cdebda2ca6e16c9e22d8
#
_entry.id   66fe48ce2312cdebda2ca6e16c9e22d8
#
_cell.length_a   1.000
_cell.length_b   1.000
_cell.length_c   1.000
_cell.angle_alpha   90.00
_cell.angle_beta   90.00
_cell.angle_gamma   90.00
#
_symmetry.space_group_name_H-M   'P 1'
#
loop_
_entity.id
_entity.type
_entity.pdbx_description
1 polymer ?
#
loop_
_entity_poly.entity_id
_entity_poly.type
_entity_poly.pdbx_seq_one_letter_code
_entity_poly.pdbx_strand_id
1 'polypeptide(L)'
;MFKKSMIAMAVLSMAAGVSATPVEGNTQDNLTFDDLNKDFIVENGHIGQTGIDINANNIIVTNPKGESTVHEHGIYAKGAVKLTAKNDITINSNYLGIYLAGHEVTQQPAAKLELTAGGTLTVNTKSGWAIKNEKHNGQNDGLIIKAKEVVIKGANGITNNGTDTKLSVTADNVSIEATDSKAVSGTYGETVIEAKNDLTITGGKHSAITSIDGTLTLKAGQSTTINGDIKFDRAAWGEPNPTNGTINIVDTGKTVINGNVVAKDGGTMNITLAGAGSQLNGAIKTDKTEQDLTPTTNIGLKDGATWNAKAESHVTKLTLAGGVVDLKGQNVVVDAMGDKSVGTIRMDVAQKELGSFTVATANNAILTADLVQNADVVTSDIAKNALANIKTEAEGNKGLTVTADVKEGLVNPGTIYGQDGKVLSTTGNSLMRDTLQLAQTSSLSLNRILMNDVRKRMGDLRAAEGKHGAWARYDGGRLSGEGGFENDFHTIQVGVDTMPLDNGVRFGLAGSYTKGDAEYARGDADMDAFGLAAYATWMGDNGMFVDGVARMAKASNDLTVDRDMKGKLDSLAVSLSGEFGWRFPIAANAYVEPQFEATYTYIDGEKMTLSNGKQEANYELGSFDSFLTRAGVLAGYTFPNNKGDVYVRASAVHEFLGDSEISGKTGKANHMERIDGKDTWIEFGLGGNYSVTPNTYVWADVERTTGASIETDYRATVGVRYAF
;
A
#
# COMPACT_ATOMS: atom_id res chain seq x y z
N MET A 1 -8.66 -6.01 17.02
CA MET A 1 -7.53 -5.49 17.80
C MET A 1 -6.40 -6.53 17.79
N PHE A 2 -5.75 -6.70 16.65
CA PHE A 2 -4.59 -7.57 16.52
C PHE A 2 -3.38 -6.70 16.16
N LYS A 3 -2.46 -6.57 17.13
CA LYS A 3 -1.14 -6.00 16.90
C LYS A 3 -0.42 -6.92 15.91
N LYS A 4 -0.22 -6.48 14.67
CA LYS A 4 0.79 -7.07 13.79
C LYS A 4 2.16 -6.68 14.34
N SER A 5 2.70 -7.51 15.21
CA SER A 5 4.13 -7.52 15.51
C SER A 5 4.81 -8.13 14.28
N MET A 6 5.41 -7.31 13.44
CA MET A 6 6.45 -7.80 12.55
C MET A 6 7.60 -8.27 13.43
N ILE A 7 7.65 -9.57 13.67
CA ILE A 7 8.83 -10.24 14.21
C ILE A 7 9.86 -10.20 13.08
N ALA A 8 10.86 -9.34 13.23
CA ALA A 8 12.09 -9.47 12.48
C ALA A 8 12.72 -10.80 12.88
N MET A 9 12.42 -11.86 12.16
CA MET A 9 13.19 -13.09 12.21
C MET A 9 14.57 -12.77 11.61
N ALA A 10 15.54 -12.54 12.48
CA ALA A 10 16.92 -12.74 12.13
C ALA A 10 17.08 -14.24 11.85
N VAL A 11 16.89 -14.64 10.61
CA VAL A 11 17.28 -15.97 10.15
C VAL A 11 18.80 -15.95 10.10
N LEU A 12 19.43 -16.48 11.14
CA LEU A 12 20.81 -16.93 11.07
C LEU A 12 20.83 -18.07 10.03
N SER A 13 21.07 -17.75 8.77
CA SER A 13 21.40 -18.77 7.78
C SER A 13 22.80 -19.24 8.08
N MET A 14 22.92 -20.33 8.82
CA MET A 14 24.12 -21.15 8.79
C MET A 14 24.21 -21.82 7.42
N ALA A 15 24.72 -21.09 6.41
CA ALA A 15 25.22 -21.67 5.19
C ALA A 15 26.66 -22.11 5.46
N ALA A 16 26.90 -23.38 5.24
CA ALA A 16 28.18 -24.03 5.41
C ALA A 16 29.32 -23.32 4.63
N GLY A 17 30.41 -22.98 5.32
CA GLY A 17 31.73 -22.99 4.71
C GLY A 17 32.28 -21.66 4.18
N VAL A 18 32.00 -20.49 4.80
CA VAL A 18 32.77 -19.27 4.52
C VAL A 18 33.48 -18.82 5.80
N SER A 19 34.80 -19.05 5.87
CA SER A 19 35.63 -18.58 6.99
C SER A 19 35.84 -17.08 6.83
N ALA A 20 35.07 -16.29 7.60
CA ALA A 20 35.35 -14.87 7.79
C ALA A 20 36.45 -14.75 8.86
N THR A 21 37.46 -13.91 8.66
CA THR A 21 38.39 -13.54 9.71
C THR A 21 37.94 -12.19 10.25
N PRO A 22 37.42 -12.10 11.49
CA PRO A 22 37.02 -10.82 12.06
C PRO A 22 38.21 -9.88 12.20
N VAL A 23 38.02 -8.62 11.86
CA VAL A 23 38.95 -7.53 12.20
C VAL A 23 38.52 -7.01 13.57
N GLU A 24 39.36 -7.21 14.58
CA GLU A 24 39.10 -6.68 15.91
C GLU A 24 39.60 -5.24 16.03
N GLY A 25 38.70 -4.35 16.50
CA GLY A 25 39.01 -2.93 16.61
C GLY A 25 38.73 -2.14 15.31
N ASN A 26 39.33 -0.98 15.21
CA ASN A 26 39.10 -0.06 14.07
C ASN A 26 39.88 -0.51 12.82
N THR A 27 39.27 -0.41 11.63
CA THR A 27 40.02 -0.58 10.38
C THR A 27 41.00 0.59 10.16
N GLN A 28 42.10 0.29 9.50
CA GLN A 28 43.05 1.33 9.10
C GLN A 28 42.56 2.09 7.84
N ASP A 29 43.02 3.32 7.67
CA ASP A 29 42.76 4.07 6.43
C ASP A 29 43.45 3.40 5.22
N ASN A 30 42.96 3.69 4.02
CA ASN A 30 43.42 3.13 2.73
C ASN A 30 43.30 1.58 2.67
N LEU A 31 42.23 1.03 3.24
CA LEU A 31 41.93 -0.38 3.19
C LEU A 31 41.16 -0.76 1.93
N THR A 32 41.67 -1.76 1.22
CA THR A 32 40.92 -2.41 0.12
C THR A 32 40.68 -3.87 0.46
N PHE A 33 39.43 -4.32 0.33
CA PHE A 33 39.03 -5.72 0.45
C PHE A 33 38.11 -6.04 -0.75
N ASP A 34 38.47 -7.05 -1.53
CA ASP A 34 37.71 -7.42 -2.73
C ASP A 34 37.54 -8.94 -2.84
N ASP A 35 36.58 -9.49 -2.12
CA ASP A 35 36.21 -10.90 -2.20
C ASP A 35 34.71 -11.08 -1.97
N LEU A 36 33.93 -11.11 -3.05
CA LEU A 36 32.45 -11.26 -3.01
C LEU A 36 31.97 -12.66 -2.54
N ASN A 37 32.87 -13.58 -2.22
CA ASN A 37 32.53 -14.86 -1.66
C ASN A 37 32.81 -14.96 -0.16
N LYS A 38 33.39 -13.92 0.45
CA LYS A 38 33.70 -13.85 1.87
C LYS A 38 32.99 -12.69 2.54
N ASP A 39 32.68 -12.85 3.82
CA ASP A 39 32.15 -11.78 4.64
C ASP A 39 33.28 -10.90 5.16
N PHE A 40 33.02 -9.60 5.30
CA PHE A 40 33.89 -8.65 5.97
C PHE A 40 33.29 -8.30 7.33
N ILE A 41 33.94 -8.67 8.42
CA ILE A 41 33.42 -8.53 9.78
C ILE A 41 34.37 -7.62 10.60
N VAL A 42 33.80 -6.61 11.25
CA VAL A 42 34.48 -5.75 12.22
C VAL A 42 33.80 -5.92 13.58
N GLU A 43 34.58 -6.34 14.60
CA GLU A 43 34.13 -6.51 15.96
C GLU A 43 34.80 -5.52 16.90
N ASN A 44 34.03 -4.97 17.86
CA ASN A 44 34.50 -4.02 18.86
C ASN A 44 35.19 -2.77 18.30
N GLY A 45 34.84 -2.36 17.07
CA GLY A 45 35.42 -1.24 16.37
C GLY A 45 34.55 -0.65 15.30
N HIS A 46 35.13 0.23 14.48
CA HIS A 46 34.45 0.86 13.37
C HIS A 46 35.23 0.72 12.05
N ILE A 47 34.52 0.87 10.92
CA ILE A 47 35.16 1.06 9.62
C ILE A 47 35.73 2.47 9.57
N GLY A 48 37.00 2.60 9.23
CA GLY A 48 37.88 3.78 9.37
C GLY A 48 37.52 4.99 8.51
N GLN A 49 38.45 5.93 8.37
CA GLN A 49 38.13 7.34 8.05
C GLN A 49 38.19 7.68 6.56
N THR A 50 39.16 7.17 5.80
CA THR A 50 39.36 7.54 4.41
C THR A 50 40.05 6.47 3.57
N GLY A 51 39.83 6.46 2.26
CA GLY A 51 40.45 5.53 1.33
C GLY A 51 39.99 4.07 1.49
N ILE A 52 38.77 3.85 1.95
CA ILE A 52 38.20 2.51 2.18
C ILE A 52 37.42 2.09 0.95
N ASP A 53 37.74 0.93 0.39
CA ASP A 53 36.94 0.26 -0.65
C ASP A 53 36.78 -1.23 -0.28
N ILE A 54 35.60 -1.63 0.14
CA ILE A 54 35.26 -2.98 0.58
C ILE A 54 34.17 -3.56 -0.32
N ASN A 55 34.50 -4.67 -0.99
CA ASN A 55 33.57 -5.50 -1.74
C ASN A 55 33.55 -6.89 -1.09
N ALA A 56 32.43 -7.28 -0.49
CA ALA A 56 32.30 -8.51 0.28
C ALA A 56 30.97 -9.25 0.01
N ASN A 57 30.85 -10.48 0.50
CA ASN A 57 29.58 -11.21 0.48
C ASN A 57 28.56 -10.56 1.41
N ASN A 58 28.95 -10.36 2.68
CA ASN A 58 28.25 -9.55 3.67
C ASN A 58 29.24 -8.60 4.33
N ILE A 59 28.76 -7.48 4.86
CA ILE A 59 29.54 -6.57 5.69
C ILE A 59 28.85 -6.45 7.04
N ILE A 60 29.55 -6.82 8.11
CA ILE A 60 29.02 -6.82 9.47
C ILE A 60 29.93 -5.98 10.35
N VAL A 61 29.37 -4.94 10.97
CA VAL A 61 30.08 -4.06 11.89
C VAL A 61 29.35 -4.08 13.23
N THR A 62 30.09 -4.42 14.30
CA THR A 62 29.57 -4.40 15.66
C THR A 62 30.47 -3.59 16.57
N ASN A 63 29.94 -2.48 17.10
CA ASN A 63 30.64 -1.63 18.06
C ASN A 63 29.82 -1.46 19.35
N PRO A 64 30.04 -2.28 20.37
CA PRO A 64 29.28 -2.25 21.62
C PRO A 64 29.77 -1.18 22.62
N LYS A 65 30.84 -0.43 22.33
CA LYS A 65 31.39 0.58 23.24
C LYS A 65 30.40 1.74 23.39
N GLY A 66 30.20 2.24 24.60
CA GLY A 66 29.02 3.04 24.96
C GLY A 66 29.27 4.38 25.62
N GLU A 67 30.37 5.10 25.32
CA GLU A 67 30.58 6.45 25.83
C GLU A 67 30.99 7.44 24.72
N SER A 68 30.62 8.71 24.81
CA SER A 68 30.67 9.71 23.75
C SER A 68 32.08 10.17 23.33
N THR A 69 32.89 9.27 22.83
CA THR A 69 34.21 9.54 22.25
C THR A 69 34.29 9.19 20.77
N VAL A 70 35.31 9.66 20.06
CA VAL A 70 35.48 9.50 18.58
C VAL A 70 35.49 8.03 18.10
N HIS A 71 35.42 7.05 19.01
CA HIS A 71 35.60 5.63 18.72
C HIS A 71 34.28 4.80 18.77
N GLU A 72 33.11 5.44 18.80
CA GLU A 72 31.83 4.78 19.09
C GLU A 72 30.88 4.68 17.89
N HIS A 73 31.43 4.79 16.71
CA HIS A 73 30.69 4.72 15.46
C HIS A 73 30.76 3.30 14.88
N GLY A 74 29.76 2.90 14.13
CA GLY A 74 29.86 1.70 13.30
C GLY A 74 30.69 2.01 12.04
N ILE A 75 30.36 3.09 11.34
CA ILE A 75 31.14 3.63 10.22
C ILE A 75 31.43 5.09 10.52
N TYR A 76 32.72 5.48 10.38
CA TYR A 76 33.17 6.86 10.53
C TYR A 76 33.97 7.28 9.31
N ALA A 77 33.37 8.09 8.44
CA ALA A 77 34.00 8.53 7.21
C ALA A 77 34.33 10.03 7.28
N LYS A 78 35.59 10.38 6.97
CA LYS A 78 36.09 11.75 6.77
C LYS A 78 36.56 12.01 5.34
N GLY A 79 36.80 10.98 4.56
CA GLY A 79 37.17 11.01 3.17
C GLY A 79 36.33 10.03 2.35
N ALA A 80 36.90 9.48 1.28
CA ALA A 80 36.19 8.52 0.44
C ALA A 80 36.12 7.15 1.12
N VAL A 81 34.92 6.67 1.33
CA VAL A 81 34.58 5.31 1.84
C VAL A 81 33.51 4.70 0.94
N LYS A 82 33.80 3.51 0.42
CA LYS A 82 32.87 2.75 -0.40
C LYS A 82 32.74 1.33 0.13
N LEU A 83 31.52 0.92 0.40
CA LEU A 83 31.19 -0.42 0.88
C LEU A 83 30.17 -1.05 -0.06
N THR A 84 30.50 -2.20 -0.59
CA THR A 84 29.63 -2.98 -1.47
C THR A 84 29.48 -4.39 -0.92
N ALA A 85 28.27 -4.79 -0.56
CA ALA A 85 27.97 -6.16 -0.21
C ALA A 85 27.13 -6.82 -1.31
N LYS A 86 27.47 -8.06 -1.65
CA LYS A 86 26.65 -8.88 -2.56
C LYS A 86 25.27 -9.16 -1.96
N ASN A 87 25.21 -9.37 -0.65
CA ASN A 87 23.99 -9.58 0.10
C ASN A 87 23.77 -8.41 1.07
N ASP A 88 24.12 -8.53 2.35
CA ASP A 88 23.67 -7.64 3.40
C ASP A 88 24.82 -6.80 4.00
N ILE A 89 24.43 -5.59 4.46
CA ILE A 89 25.27 -4.75 5.31
C ILE A 89 24.56 -4.59 6.65
N THR A 90 25.20 -5.00 7.73
CA THR A 90 24.65 -4.90 9.09
C THR A 90 25.57 -4.09 9.98
N ILE A 91 25.06 -3.02 10.57
CA ILE A 91 25.78 -2.11 11.44
C ILE A 91 25.05 -2.03 12.78
N ASN A 92 25.70 -2.52 13.85
CA ASN A 92 25.21 -2.44 15.21
C ASN A 92 26.18 -1.59 16.04
N SER A 93 25.71 -0.47 16.57
CA SER A 93 26.49 0.44 17.37
C SER A 93 25.71 0.90 18.61
N ASN A 94 26.41 1.21 19.68
CA ASN A 94 25.76 1.76 20.88
C ASN A 94 25.43 3.26 20.74
N TYR A 95 26.17 4.02 19.89
CA TYR A 95 26.01 5.48 19.79
C TYR A 95 25.63 5.94 18.37
N LEU A 96 26.60 6.08 17.45
CA LEU A 96 26.32 6.43 16.05
C LEU A 96 26.50 5.20 15.15
N GLY A 97 25.55 4.91 14.30
CA GLY A 97 25.66 3.82 13.34
C GLY A 97 26.60 4.20 12.20
N ILE A 98 26.22 5.20 11.42
CA ILE A 98 26.97 5.74 10.29
C ILE A 98 27.19 7.22 10.52
N TYR A 99 28.44 7.67 10.45
CA TYR A 99 28.78 9.07 10.57
C TYR A 99 29.72 9.50 9.43
N LEU A 100 29.20 10.35 8.55
CA LEU A 100 29.97 11.06 7.56
C LEU A 100 30.29 12.48 8.09
N ALA A 101 31.55 12.73 8.45
CA ALA A 101 32.02 14.00 8.92
C ALA A 101 32.88 14.69 7.82
N GLY A 102 32.47 15.86 7.38
CA GLY A 102 33.30 16.65 6.46
C GLY A 102 34.67 16.95 7.07
N HIS A 103 35.74 16.92 6.25
CA HIS A 103 37.12 17.12 6.71
C HIS A 103 37.47 18.60 6.88
N GLU A 104 38.26 18.95 7.91
CA GLU A 104 38.68 20.32 8.21
C GLU A 104 39.76 20.90 7.28
N VAL A 105 40.37 20.14 6.36
CA VAL A 105 41.56 20.55 5.60
C VAL A 105 41.26 20.66 4.10
N THR A 106 41.57 21.82 3.55
CA THR A 106 41.37 22.26 2.15
C THR A 106 42.17 21.50 1.07
N GLN A 107 42.86 20.42 1.39
CA GLN A 107 43.74 19.68 0.47
C GLN A 107 43.42 18.19 0.30
N GLN A 108 42.37 17.69 0.88
CA GLN A 108 41.94 16.29 0.72
C GLN A 108 40.68 16.22 -0.16
N PRO A 109 40.43 15.09 -0.86
CA PRO A 109 39.16 14.91 -1.57
C PRO A 109 38.00 15.03 -0.60
N ALA A 110 36.89 15.59 -1.07
CA ALA A 110 35.69 15.75 -0.29
C ALA A 110 35.26 14.42 0.34
N ALA A 111 34.73 14.48 1.57
CA ALA A 111 34.21 13.28 2.24
C ALA A 111 33.03 12.72 1.46
N LYS A 112 33.05 11.42 1.14
CA LYS A 112 32.01 10.72 0.43
C LYS A 112 31.84 9.33 0.99
N LEU A 113 30.61 8.95 1.26
CA LEU A 113 30.31 7.60 1.70
C LEU A 113 29.26 6.95 0.79
N GLU A 114 29.65 5.85 0.18
CA GLU A 114 28.77 5.04 -0.66
C GLU A 114 28.54 3.65 -0.03
N LEU A 115 27.30 3.29 0.21
CA LEU A 115 26.88 1.98 0.71
C LEU A 115 25.99 1.33 -0.32
N THR A 116 26.36 0.13 -0.77
CA THR A 116 25.53 -0.66 -1.69
C THR A 116 25.36 -2.07 -1.14
N ALA A 117 24.13 -2.48 -0.87
CA ALA A 117 23.80 -3.85 -0.47
C ALA A 117 22.89 -4.49 -1.53
N GLY A 118 23.24 -5.68 -1.99
CA GLY A 118 22.37 -6.46 -2.91
C GLY A 118 21.11 -7.01 -2.21
N GLY A 119 21.14 -7.10 -0.89
CA GLY A 119 20.03 -7.45 0.00
C GLY A 119 19.68 -6.29 0.91
N THR A 120 19.76 -6.50 2.21
CA THR A 120 19.34 -5.56 3.25
C THR A 120 20.51 -4.72 3.79
N LEU A 121 20.31 -3.41 3.92
CA LEU A 121 21.12 -2.56 4.81
C LEU A 121 20.37 -2.42 6.15
N THR A 122 20.97 -2.90 7.23
CA THR A 122 20.45 -2.74 8.59
C THR A 122 21.38 -1.85 9.41
N VAL A 123 20.83 -0.81 10.04
CA VAL A 123 21.56 0.06 10.97
C VAL A 123 20.81 0.13 12.28
N ASN A 124 21.43 -0.36 13.36
CA ASN A 124 20.86 -0.35 14.71
C ASN A 124 21.75 0.45 15.66
N THR A 125 21.14 1.39 16.42
CA THR A 125 21.82 2.11 17.48
C THR A 125 20.99 2.13 18.77
N LYS A 126 21.66 2.14 19.94
CA LYS A 126 20.95 2.26 21.22
C LYS A 126 20.74 3.71 21.64
N SER A 127 21.69 4.58 21.30
CA SER A 127 21.61 6.02 21.58
C SER A 127 22.16 6.78 20.35
N GLY A 128 21.98 8.10 20.31
CA GLY A 128 22.47 8.91 19.17
C GLY A 128 21.70 8.69 17.88
N TRP A 129 22.34 9.01 16.75
CA TRP A 129 21.77 8.87 15.42
C TRP A 129 22.18 7.56 14.76
N ALA A 130 21.24 6.89 14.15
CA ALA A 130 21.60 5.74 13.33
C ALA A 130 22.42 6.16 12.09
N ILE A 131 22.04 7.28 11.46
CA ILE A 131 22.81 7.87 10.35
C ILE A 131 22.95 9.37 10.58
N LYS A 132 24.20 9.85 10.57
CA LYS A 132 24.55 11.26 10.68
C LYS A 132 25.44 11.68 9.53
N ASN A 133 24.95 12.60 8.69
CA ASN A 133 25.71 13.28 7.66
C ASN A 133 25.93 14.74 8.10
N GLU A 134 27.17 15.16 8.29
CA GLU A 134 27.48 16.45 8.86
C GLU A 134 28.67 17.12 8.12
N LYS A 135 28.59 18.42 7.97
CA LYS A 135 29.68 19.23 7.39
C LYS A 135 30.31 20.05 8.50
N HIS A 136 31.53 19.68 8.87
CA HIS A 136 32.38 20.51 9.71
C HIS A 136 33.45 21.20 8.83
N ASN A 137 33.32 22.49 8.53
CA ASN A 137 34.32 23.35 7.86
C ASN A 137 35.01 22.80 6.60
N GLY A 138 34.55 21.69 6.01
CA GLY A 138 35.15 21.02 4.87
C GLY A 138 34.19 20.74 3.75
N GLN A 139 34.66 20.12 2.67
CA GLN A 139 33.78 19.63 1.58
C GLN A 139 33.23 18.27 1.93
N ASN A 140 31.92 18.08 1.68
CA ASN A 140 31.20 16.83 1.86
C ASN A 140 30.38 16.57 0.59
N ASP A 141 30.81 15.57 -0.21
CA ASP A 141 30.14 15.19 -1.47
C ASP A 141 28.89 14.31 -1.24
N GLY A 142 28.66 13.91 0.00
CA GLY A 142 27.42 13.29 0.40
C GLY A 142 27.52 11.81 0.78
N LEU A 143 26.38 11.34 1.29
CA LEU A 143 26.12 9.98 1.69
C LEU A 143 25.09 9.35 0.74
N ILE A 144 25.49 8.26 0.09
CA ILE A 144 24.65 7.52 -0.86
C ILE A 144 24.43 6.11 -0.32
N ILE A 145 23.17 5.73 -0.16
CA ILE A 145 22.74 4.40 0.27
C ILE A 145 21.88 3.78 -0.82
N LYS A 146 22.26 2.58 -1.27
CA LYS A 146 21.50 1.77 -2.21
C LYS A 146 21.37 0.36 -1.66
N ALA A 147 20.16 -0.17 -1.56
CA ALA A 147 19.90 -1.53 -1.12
C ALA A 147 18.60 -2.06 -1.73
N LYS A 148 18.34 -3.36 -1.58
CA LYS A 148 17.02 -3.90 -1.82
C LYS A 148 16.08 -3.51 -0.68
N GLU A 149 16.56 -3.61 0.56
CA GLU A 149 15.83 -3.16 1.74
C GLU A 149 16.73 -2.28 2.62
N VAL A 150 16.16 -1.22 3.21
CA VAL A 150 16.84 -0.37 4.19
C VAL A 150 16.04 -0.38 5.48
N VAL A 151 16.67 -0.84 6.56
CA VAL A 151 16.09 -0.91 7.90
C VAL A 151 16.97 -0.11 8.87
N ILE A 152 16.44 0.98 9.39
CA ILE A 152 17.16 1.89 10.29
C ILE A 152 16.40 1.98 11.60
N LYS A 153 17.07 1.66 12.69
CA LYS A 153 16.50 1.71 14.04
C LYS A 153 17.49 2.32 15.02
N GLY A 154 17.09 3.38 15.71
CA GLY A 154 17.94 4.04 16.70
C GLY A 154 17.18 4.93 17.65
N ALA A 155 17.85 5.51 18.65
CA ALA A 155 17.25 6.56 19.47
C ALA A 155 16.80 7.73 18.59
N ASN A 156 17.63 8.07 17.58
CA ASN A 156 17.29 8.91 16.44
C ASN A 156 17.62 8.15 15.14
N GLY A 157 16.87 8.41 14.08
CA GLY A 157 17.06 7.75 12.80
C GLY A 157 18.14 8.40 11.94
N ILE A 158 17.77 9.25 10.99
CA ILE A 158 18.66 9.90 10.01
C ILE A 158 18.74 11.40 10.25
N THR A 159 19.97 11.97 10.19
CA THR A 159 20.14 13.43 10.10
C THR A 159 21.10 13.82 8.99
N ASN A 160 20.79 14.94 8.30
CA ASN A 160 21.64 15.60 7.33
C ASN A 160 21.86 17.05 7.78
N ASN A 161 22.99 17.27 8.44
CA ASN A 161 23.30 18.49 9.18
C ASN A 161 24.52 19.22 8.57
N GLY A 162 24.33 19.88 7.46
CA GLY A 162 25.36 20.72 6.86
C GLY A 162 24.86 21.38 5.59
N THR A 163 25.21 22.65 5.39
CA THR A 163 24.92 23.37 4.14
C THR A 163 25.61 22.65 2.96
N ASP A 164 24.90 22.52 1.84
CA ASP A 164 25.36 21.86 0.61
C ASP A 164 25.71 20.37 0.74
N THR A 165 25.31 19.71 1.84
CA THR A 165 25.47 18.26 1.97
C THR A 165 24.31 17.52 1.28
N LYS A 166 24.63 16.33 0.75
CA LYS A 166 23.64 15.45 0.13
C LYS A 166 23.54 14.13 0.89
N LEU A 167 22.31 13.68 1.12
CA LEU A 167 22.01 12.35 1.64
C LEU A 167 20.95 11.71 0.76
N SER A 168 21.28 10.56 0.17
CA SER A 168 20.36 9.81 -0.68
C SER A 168 20.20 8.38 -0.17
N VAL A 169 18.97 7.96 0.02
CA VAL A 169 18.59 6.59 0.33
C VAL A 169 17.68 6.09 -0.78
N THR A 170 18.08 5.02 -1.46
CA THR A 170 17.28 4.40 -2.52
C THR A 170 17.18 2.89 -2.27
N ALA A 171 15.97 2.37 -2.18
CA ALA A 171 15.73 0.93 -1.97
C ALA A 171 14.39 0.47 -2.57
N ASP A 172 14.14 -0.83 -2.59
CA ASP A 172 12.79 -1.33 -2.86
C ASP A 172 11.87 -0.99 -1.68
N ASN A 173 12.30 -1.23 -0.44
CA ASN A 173 11.57 -0.85 0.77
C ASN A 173 12.48 -0.10 1.75
N VAL A 174 11.93 0.91 2.44
CA VAL A 174 12.65 1.71 3.43
C VAL A 174 11.86 1.78 4.72
N SER A 175 12.47 1.39 5.83
CA SER A 175 11.91 1.51 7.18
C SER A 175 12.86 2.27 8.09
N ILE A 176 12.38 3.37 8.69
CA ILE A 176 13.14 4.22 9.62
C ILE A 176 12.35 4.37 10.90
N GLU A 177 12.88 3.86 12.00
CA GLU A 177 12.27 3.93 13.32
C GLU A 177 13.18 4.67 14.31
N ALA A 178 12.69 5.76 14.88
CA ALA A 178 13.29 6.37 16.06
C ALA A 178 12.60 5.84 17.31
N THR A 179 13.37 5.39 18.28
CA THR A 179 12.82 4.86 19.55
C THR A 179 12.63 5.94 20.62
N ASP A 180 13.32 7.06 20.50
CA ASP A 180 13.29 8.11 21.52
C ASP A 180 12.93 9.50 20.96
N SER A 181 13.48 9.93 19.81
CA SER A 181 13.31 11.30 19.33
C SER A 181 12.82 11.39 17.89
N LYS A 182 13.67 11.72 16.92
CA LYS A 182 13.32 12.06 15.53
C LYS A 182 13.73 10.94 14.57
N ALA A 183 12.83 10.51 13.68
CA ALA A 183 13.21 9.50 12.71
C ALA A 183 14.00 10.09 11.53
N VAL A 184 13.60 11.26 11.02
CA VAL A 184 14.31 11.96 9.94
C VAL A 184 14.49 13.42 10.30
N SER A 185 15.71 13.94 10.16
CA SER A 185 16.04 15.33 10.37
C SER A 185 16.85 15.88 9.20
N GLY A 186 16.25 16.74 8.38
CA GLY A 186 16.93 17.47 7.31
C GLY A 186 17.30 18.87 7.78
N THR A 187 18.50 19.04 8.36
CA THR A 187 18.80 20.30 9.04
C THR A 187 19.20 21.41 8.06
N TYR A 188 20.12 21.17 7.13
CA TYR A 188 20.60 22.22 6.21
C TYR A 188 20.91 21.72 4.78
N GLY A 189 20.98 20.44 4.54
CA GLY A 189 21.35 19.86 3.25
C GLY A 189 20.15 19.34 2.44
N GLU A 190 20.46 18.70 1.32
CA GLU A 190 19.49 17.97 0.52
C GLU A 190 19.39 16.52 0.99
N THR A 191 18.22 16.09 1.38
CA THR A 191 17.92 14.69 1.77
C THR A 191 16.85 14.12 0.86
N VAL A 192 17.14 13.00 0.21
CA VAL A 192 16.20 12.27 -0.64
C VAL A 192 16.08 10.85 -0.14
N ILE A 193 14.85 10.43 0.18
CA ILE A 193 14.53 9.05 0.55
C ILE A 193 13.51 8.53 -0.47
N GLU A 194 13.93 7.57 -1.26
CA GLU A 194 13.13 6.98 -2.33
C GLU A 194 13.00 5.47 -2.14
N ALA A 195 11.77 4.99 -1.96
CA ALA A 195 11.42 3.59 -1.96
C ALA A 195 10.70 3.24 -3.26
N LYS A 196 11.06 2.13 -3.89
CA LYS A 196 10.33 1.65 -5.07
C LYS A 196 8.92 1.16 -4.71
N ASN A 197 8.79 0.54 -3.53
CA ASN A 197 7.52 0.06 -3.01
C ASN A 197 7.13 0.88 -1.78
N ASP A 198 7.56 0.49 -0.58
CA ASP A 198 7.05 0.99 0.69
C ASP A 198 8.06 1.81 1.46
N LEU A 199 7.61 2.96 1.97
CA LEU A 199 8.35 3.84 2.87
C LEU A 199 7.61 3.95 4.21
N THR A 200 8.25 3.50 5.28
CA THR A 200 7.72 3.65 6.64
C THR A 200 8.66 4.50 7.49
N ILE A 201 8.14 5.57 8.08
CA ILE A 201 8.87 6.44 8.98
C ILE A 201 8.10 6.52 10.30
N THR A 202 8.71 6.08 11.40
CA THR A 202 8.10 6.13 12.72
C THR A 202 8.96 6.95 13.66
N GLY A 203 8.41 8.06 14.13
CA GLY A 203 9.06 8.95 15.09
C GLY A 203 9.00 8.42 16.52
N GLY A 204 9.93 8.85 17.34
CA GLY A 204 9.91 8.62 18.77
C GLY A 204 9.00 9.64 19.48
N LYS A 205 9.45 10.14 20.65
CA LYS A 205 8.63 11.04 21.49
C LYS A 205 8.41 12.44 20.91
N HIS A 206 9.26 12.91 19.97
CA HIS A 206 9.23 14.30 19.54
C HIS A 206 8.58 14.50 18.17
N SER A 207 8.96 13.73 17.17
CA SER A 207 8.42 13.86 15.81
C SER A 207 8.90 12.71 14.91
N ALA A 208 8.18 12.45 13.83
CA ALA A 208 8.69 11.58 12.77
C ALA A 208 9.71 12.32 11.92
N ILE A 209 9.38 13.53 11.50
CA ILE A 209 10.19 14.31 10.56
C ILE A 209 10.40 15.71 11.09
N THR A 210 11.64 16.20 11.01
CA THR A 210 11.96 17.60 11.24
C THR A 210 12.84 18.15 10.14
N SER A 211 12.70 19.43 9.83
CA SER A 211 13.65 20.19 9.04
C SER A 211 13.91 21.55 9.66
N ILE A 212 15.01 22.18 9.31
CA ILE A 212 15.32 23.57 9.70
C ILE A 212 15.44 24.40 8.43
N ASP A 213 16.43 24.15 7.57
CA ASP A 213 16.72 24.94 6.36
C ASP A 213 17.00 24.08 5.12
N GLY A 214 17.08 22.77 5.27
CA GLY A 214 17.37 21.85 4.18
C GLY A 214 16.14 21.47 3.34
N THR A 215 16.41 20.78 2.25
CA THR A 215 15.35 20.15 1.44
C THR A 215 15.26 18.67 1.77
N LEU A 216 14.09 18.22 2.21
CA LEU A 216 13.77 16.82 2.38
C LEU A 216 12.71 16.40 1.34
N THR A 217 13.02 15.36 0.56
CA THR A 217 12.08 14.76 -0.39
C THR A 217 11.86 13.31 -0.05
N LEU A 218 10.60 12.95 0.16
CA LEU A 218 10.15 11.58 0.39
C LEU A 218 9.32 11.11 -0.80
N LYS A 219 9.59 9.88 -1.26
CA LYS A 219 8.90 9.29 -2.39
C LYS A 219 8.80 7.79 -2.24
N ALA A 220 7.61 7.23 -2.51
CA ALA A 220 7.40 5.79 -2.56
C ALA A 220 6.52 5.40 -3.75
N GLY A 221 6.75 4.21 -4.30
CA GLY A 221 6.00 3.73 -5.47
C GLY A 221 4.65 3.10 -5.11
N GLN A 222 4.53 2.49 -3.92
CA GLN A 222 3.30 1.83 -3.49
C GLN A 222 2.69 2.47 -2.25
N SER A 223 3.44 2.56 -1.15
CA SER A 223 2.90 3.19 0.04
C SER A 223 3.92 4.02 0.83
N THR A 224 3.41 5.10 1.46
CA THR A 224 4.15 5.90 2.44
C THR A 224 3.37 5.93 3.74
N THR A 225 3.98 5.49 4.84
CA THR A 225 3.40 5.58 6.19
C THR A 225 4.31 6.40 7.08
N ILE A 226 3.76 7.48 7.65
CA ILE A 226 4.47 8.36 8.59
C ILE A 226 3.72 8.38 9.91
N ASN A 227 4.35 7.89 10.98
CA ASN A 227 3.80 7.88 12.32
C ASN A 227 4.55 8.89 13.20
N GLY A 228 3.91 10.00 13.50
CA GLY A 228 4.43 11.13 14.28
C GLY A 228 4.40 12.44 13.49
N ASP A 229 4.64 13.54 14.18
CA ASP A 229 4.54 14.89 13.63
C ASP A 229 5.60 15.16 12.55
N ILE A 230 5.21 15.96 11.56
CA ILE A 230 6.08 16.52 10.52
C ILE A 230 6.18 18.02 10.81
N LYS A 231 7.37 18.52 11.12
CA LYS A 231 7.50 19.91 11.54
C LYS A 231 8.82 20.56 11.15
N PHE A 232 8.81 21.86 11.03
CA PHE A 232 10.04 22.67 11.10
C PHE A 232 10.37 22.95 12.57
N ASP A 233 11.63 22.71 12.94
CA ASP A 233 12.18 23.08 14.24
C ASP A 233 13.10 24.29 14.07
N ARG A 234 13.04 25.21 15.00
CA ARG A 234 14.01 26.31 15.08
C ARG A 234 15.35 25.76 15.56
N ALA A 235 16.47 26.25 15.01
CA ALA A 235 17.79 25.91 15.52
C ALA A 235 17.88 26.29 17.02
N ALA A 236 18.27 25.35 17.87
CA ALA A 236 18.30 25.52 19.32
C ALA A 236 19.38 26.48 19.83
N TRP A 237 20.22 27.02 18.97
CA TRP A 237 21.39 27.82 19.33
C TRP A 237 21.39 29.16 18.60
N GLY A 238 20.63 30.14 19.15
CA GLY A 238 20.93 31.57 19.04
C GLY A 238 21.09 32.26 17.68
N GLU A 239 21.05 31.57 16.57
CA GLU A 239 21.19 32.15 15.23
C GLU A 239 19.83 32.65 14.72
N PRO A 240 19.75 33.92 14.31
CA PRO A 240 18.51 34.50 13.80
C PRO A 240 18.26 34.22 12.32
N ASN A 241 18.68 33.06 11.80
CA ASN A 241 18.50 32.78 10.39
C ASN A 241 17.11 32.23 10.08
N PRO A 242 16.44 32.82 9.07
CA PRO A 242 15.15 32.35 8.59
C PRO A 242 15.29 30.93 8.07
N THR A 243 14.37 30.06 8.46
CA THR A 243 14.28 28.72 7.90
C THR A 243 13.62 28.83 6.53
N ASN A 244 14.36 28.60 5.47
CA ASN A 244 13.85 28.47 4.09
C ASN A 244 13.77 27.01 3.65
N GLY A 245 13.72 26.09 4.60
CA GLY A 245 13.68 24.66 4.32
C GLY A 245 12.42 24.22 3.59
N THR A 246 12.53 23.10 2.89
CA THR A 246 11.44 22.52 2.14
C THR A 246 11.25 21.05 2.49
N ILE A 247 10.03 20.63 2.80
CA ILE A 247 9.66 19.23 2.93
C ILE A 247 8.69 18.87 1.82
N ASN A 248 9.06 17.92 0.98
CA ASN A 248 8.26 17.41 -0.11
C ASN A 248 7.86 15.95 0.16
N ILE A 249 6.57 15.67 0.25
CA ILE A 249 6.02 14.33 0.27
C ILE A 249 5.27 14.15 -1.04
N VAL A 250 5.91 13.41 -1.96
CA VAL A 250 5.39 13.17 -3.30
C VAL A 250 4.62 11.86 -3.26
N ASP A 251 3.34 11.98 -3.56
CA ASP A 251 2.46 10.83 -3.61
C ASP A 251 2.60 10.10 -4.94
N THR A 252 2.97 8.85 -4.84
CA THR A 252 3.01 7.90 -5.95
C THR A 252 2.24 6.61 -5.63
N GLY A 253 1.59 6.56 -4.47
CA GLY A 253 0.81 5.45 -3.96
C GLY A 253 0.01 5.85 -2.73
N LYS A 254 -0.44 4.88 -1.93
CA LYS A 254 -1.18 5.12 -0.68
C LYS A 254 -0.30 5.84 0.35
N THR A 255 -0.69 7.05 0.77
CA THR A 255 0.04 7.83 1.77
C THR A 255 -0.78 7.99 3.04
N VAL A 256 -0.25 7.54 4.19
CA VAL A 256 -0.87 7.68 5.50
C VAL A 256 0.04 8.45 6.43
N ILE A 257 -0.42 9.60 6.91
CA ILE A 257 0.28 10.46 7.88
C ILE A 257 -0.53 10.48 9.18
N ASN A 258 0.03 9.92 10.24
CA ASN A 258 -0.55 9.88 11.58
C ASN A 258 0.21 10.85 12.49
N GLY A 259 -0.07 12.15 12.37
CA GLY A 259 0.59 13.22 13.11
C GLY A 259 0.23 14.59 12.58
N ASN A 260 0.65 15.63 13.28
CA ASN A 260 0.44 17.00 12.85
C ASN A 260 1.49 17.42 11.81
N VAL A 261 1.08 18.35 10.95
CA VAL A 261 1.94 19.02 9.97
C VAL A 261 2.11 20.47 10.44
N VAL A 262 3.32 20.87 10.80
CA VAL A 262 3.59 22.19 11.39
C VAL A 262 4.68 22.92 10.63
N ALA A 263 4.29 23.92 9.84
CA ALA A 263 5.23 24.84 9.19
C ALA A 263 5.46 26.07 10.05
N LYS A 264 6.72 26.43 10.24
CA LYS A 264 7.15 27.60 11.02
C LYS A 264 8.25 28.37 10.29
N ASP A 265 8.44 29.60 10.65
CA ASP A 265 9.63 30.40 10.37
C ASP A 265 10.08 30.43 8.89
N GLY A 266 9.16 30.50 7.93
CA GLY A 266 9.46 30.55 6.50
C GLY A 266 9.60 29.18 5.80
N GLY A 267 9.57 28.08 6.55
CA GLY A 267 9.62 26.74 5.99
C GLY A 267 8.44 26.40 5.06
N THR A 268 8.69 25.64 4.00
CA THR A 268 7.70 25.22 3.01
C THR A 268 7.41 23.74 3.13
N MET A 269 6.14 23.37 3.25
CA MET A 269 5.69 21.98 3.21
C MET A 269 4.81 21.73 1.98
N ASN A 270 5.23 20.83 1.12
CA ASN A 270 4.48 20.38 -0.04
C ASN A 270 4.07 18.92 0.17
N ILE A 271 2.79 18.69 0.43
CA ILE A 271 2.25 17.35 0.70
C ILE A 271 1.10 17.09 -0.27
N THR A 272 1.20 16.03 -1.04
CA THR A 272 0.13 15.59 -1.94
C THR A 272 -0.25 14.16 -1.60
N LEU A 273 -1.52 13.94 -1.33
CA LEU A 273 -2.11 12.62 -1.10
C LEU A 273 -3.09 12.31 -2.24
N ALA A 274 -3.02 11.10 -2.78
CA ALA A 274 -3.94 10.62 -3.80
C ALA A 274 -4.47 9.22 -3.48
N GLY A 275 -5.68 8.93 -3.95
CA GLY A 275 -6.36 7.67 -3.72
C GLY A 275 -7.11 7.60 -2.39
N ALA A 276 -8.19 6.85 -2.38
CA ALA A 276 -9.14 6.78 -1.26
C ALA A 276 -8.53 6.20 0.04
N GLY A 277 -7.46 5.41 -0.06
CA GLY A 277 -6.73 4.89 1.09
C GLY A 277 -5.72 5.86 1.70
N SER A 278 -5.46 7.02 1.04
CA SER A 278 -4.51 8.02 1.52
C SER A 278 -5.15 8.93 2.57
N GLN A 279 -4.48 9.12 3.71
CA GLN A 279 -5.02 9.85 4.84
C GLN A 279 -3.97 10.74 5.52
N LEU A 280 -4.39 11.93 5.91
CA LEU A 280 -3.69 12.77 6.87
C LEU A 280 -4.54 12.84 8.15
N ASN A 281 -4.05 12.29 9.23
CA ASN A 281 -4.73 12.20 10.53
C ASN A 281 -4.05 13.14 11.53
N GLY A 282 -4.33 14.44 11.45
CA GLY A 282 -3.70 15.46 12.29
C GLY A 282 -4.15 16.87 11.99
N ALA A 283 -3.65 17.82 12.78
CA ALA A 283 -3.80 19.24 12.50
C ALA A 283 -2.73 19.70 11.49
N ILE A 284 -3.07 20.70 10.69
CA ILE A 284 -2.11 21.44 9.89
C ILE A 284 -1.99 22.84 10.49
N LYS A 285 -0.76 23.26 10.79
CA LYS A 285 -0.49 24.56 11.40
C LYS A 285 0.53 25.32 10.57
N THR A 286 0.21 26.55 10.28
CA THR A 286 1.08 27.51 9.62
C THR A 286 1.31 28.66 10.58
N ASP A 287 2.33 28.51 11.43
CA ASP A 287 2.58 29.44 12.54
C ASP A 287 3.53 30.55 12.08
N LYS A 288 3.03 31.78 12.00
CA LYS A 288 3.87 32.97 11.81
C LYS A 288 4.60 33.27 13.09
N THR A 289 5.89 33.51 13.01
CA THR A 289 6.69 33.98 14.15
C THR A 289 6.94 35.48 14.07
N GLU A 290 7.56 36.02 15.13
CA GLU A 290 7.81 37.48 15.33
C GLU A 290 8.72 38.10 14.25
N GLN A 291 9.30 37.30 13.31
CA GLN A 291 10.31 37.75 12.34
C GLN A 291 9.78 37.98 10.92
N ASP A 292 8.51 38.21 10.70
CA ASP A 292 7.88 38.46 9.37
C ASP A 292 8.11 37.36 8.31
N LEU A 293 8.59 36.18 8.69
CA LEU A 293 8.75 35.07 7.79
C LEU A 293 7.41 34.33 7.61
N THR A 294 7.04 34.14 6.37
CA THR A 294 5.76 33.50 6.03
C THR A 294 5.98 32.01 5.73
N PRO A 295 5.70 31.11 6.70
CA PRO A 295 5.72 29.69 6.43
C PRO A 295 4.65 29.31 5.41
N THR A 296 4.86 28.24 4.68
CA THR A 296 3.96 27.83 3.61
C THR A 296 3.58 26.35 3.76
N THR A 297 2.28 26.08 3.73
CA THR A 297 1.74 24.72 3.65
C THR A 297 0.94 24.56 2.36
N ASN A 298 1.45 23.79 1.42
CA ASN A 298 0.79 23.43 0.16
C ASN A 298 0.27 22.00 0.29
N ILE A 299 -1.02 21.85 0.45
CA ILE A 299 -1.66 20.54 0.63
C ILE A 299 -2.49 20.21 -0.60
N GLY A 300 -2.25 19.06 -1.20
CA GLY A 300 -3.04 18.49 -2.30
C GLY A 300 -3.75 17.22 -1.86
N LEU A 301 -5.06 17.13 -2.08
CA LEU A 301 -5.85 15.94 -1.85
C LEU A 301 -6.54 15.54 -3.15
N LYS A 302 -6.26 14.33 -3.65
CA LYS A 302 -6.76 13.85 -4.93
C LYS A 302 -7.47 12.49 -4.76
N ASP A 303 -8.40 12.20 -5.66
CA ASP A 303 -8.97 10.87 -5.88
C ASP A 303 -9.45 10.18 -4.60
N GLY A 304 -10.17 10.91 -3.74
CA GLY A 304 -10.73 10.40 -2.49
C GLY A 304 -9.78 10.43 -1.28
N ALA A 305 -8.55 10.93 -1.43
CA ALA A 305 -7.66 11.13 -0.28
C ALA A 305 -8.31 12.01 0.79
N THR A 306 -8.14 11.67 2.06
CA THR A 306 -8.84 12.30 3.16
C THR A 306 -7.89 12.99 4.14
N TRP A 307 -8.19 14.22 4.50
CA TRP A 307 -7.60 14.88 5.65
C TRP A 307 -8.60 14.90 6.81
N ASN A 308 -8.30 14.20 7.88
CA ASN A 308 -9.02 14.20 9.14
C ASN A 308 -8.42 15.27 10.07
N ALA A 309 -9.06 16.43 10.17
CA ALA A 309 -8.60 17.52 11.05
C ALA A 309 -8.82 17.12 12.52
N LYS A 310 -7.75 17.03 13.32
CA LYS A 310 -7.84 16.64 14.74
C LYS A 310 -7.72 17.81 15.71
N ALA A 311 -7.40 18.98 15.21
CA ALA A 311 -7.41 20.25 15.95
C ALA A 311 -7.56 21.41 14.96
N GLU A 312 -7.75 22.62 15.49
CA GLU A 312 -7.75 23.85 14.70
C GLU A 312 -6.55 23.88 13.74
N SER A 313 -6.81 24.23 12.49
CA SER A 313 -5.83 24.12 11.43
C SER A 313 -5.82 25.36 10.55
N HIS A 314 -4.61 25.73 10.07
CA HIS A 314 -4.38 26.81 9.12
C HIS A 314 -3.49 26.31 7.99
N VAL A 315 -3.92 26.48 6.73
CA VAL A 315 -3.25 26.03 5.52
C VAL A 315 -3.06 27.18 4.56
N THR A 316 -1.86 27.40 4.05
CA THR A 316 -1.59 28.47 3.09
C THR A 316 -2.27 28.19 1.74
N LYS A 317 -2.13 26.97 1.23
CA LYS A 317 -2.78 26.58 -0.05
C LYS A 317 -3.32 25.17 0.03
N LEU A 318 -4.61 25.01 -0.23
CA LEU A 318 -5.27 23.73 -0.32
C LEU A 318 -5.77 23.50 -1.74
N THR A 319 -5.36 22.39 -2.36
CA THR A 319 -5.84 21.96 -3.68
C THR A 319 -6.64 20.68 -3.54
N LEU A 320 -7.88 20.69 -3.98
CA LEU A 320 -8.75 19.52 -3.97
C LEU A 320 -9.03 19.09 -5.42
N ALA A 321 -8.78 17.81 -5.71
CA ALA A 321 -9.13 17.17 -6.97
C ALA A 321 -9.85 15.85 -6.65
N GLY A 322 -11.08 15.95 -6.11
CA GLY A 322 -11.83 14.81 -5.58
C GLY A 322 -11.46 14.42 -4.13
N GLY A 323 -10.61 15.21 -3.46
CA GLY A 323 -10.21 14.95 -2.07
C GLY A 323 -11.25 15.36 -1.05
N VAL A 324 -11.09 14.89 0.19
CA VAL A 324 -12.02 15.08 1.30
C VAL A 324 -11.31 15.77 2.47
N VAL A 325 -11.89 16.82 3.02
CA VAL A 325 -11.51 17.41 4.30
C VAL A 325 -12.59 17.06 5.32
N ASP A 326 -12.28 16.22 6.27
CA ASP A 326 -13.18 15.88 7.38
C ASP A 326 -12.85 16.78 8.58
N LEU A 327 -13.75 17.70 8.89
CA LEU A 327 -13.51 18.73 9.92
C LEU A 327 -13.44 18.14 11.31
N LYS A 328 -14.11 17.02 11.62
CA LYS A 328 -14.17 16.45 12.97
C LYS A 328 -14.55 17.48 14.05
N GLY A 329 -15.39 18.45 13.71
CA GLY A 329 -15.76 19.54 14.62
C GLY A 329 -14.71 20.65 14.79
N GLN A 330 -13.65 20.63 14.00
CA GLN A 330 -12.54 21.58 14.09
C GLN A 330 -12.69 22.74 13.09
N ASN A 331 -12.07 23.87 13.40
CA ASN A 331 -11.99 25.00 12.48
C ASN A 331 -10.78 24.84 11.57
N VAL A 332 -11.01 25.01 10.28
CA VAL A 332 -9.98 24.98 9.25
C VAL A 332 -10.00 26.31 8.48
N VAL A 333 -8.86 26.98 8.47
CA VAL A 333 -8.64 28.23 7.71
C VAL A 333 -7.68 27.92 6.55
N VAL A 334 -8.04 28.40 5.37
CA VAL A 334 -7.27 28.24 4.13
C VAL A 334 -7.04 29.62 3.50
N ASP A 335 -5.78 30.04 3.34
CA ASP A 335 -5.49 31.33 2.72
C ASP A 335 -5.90 31.34 1.23
N ALA A 336 -5.57 30.27 0.50
CA ALA A 336 -5.98 30.14 -0.92
C ALA A 336 -6.33 28.70 -1.30
N MET A 337 -7.43 28.53 -2.01
CA MET A 337 -7.68 27.28 -2.72
C MET A 337 -6.84 27.20 -3.99
N GLY A 338 -6.47 25.99 -4.40
CA GLY A 338 -5.95 25.75 -5.76
C GLY A 338 -6.99 26.13 -6.82
N ASP A 339 -6.54 26.59 -7.99
CA ASP A 339 -7.46 26.98 -9.06
C ASP A 339 -8.42 25.85 -9.42
N LYS A 340 -9.71 26.18 -9.49
CA LYS A 340 -10.81 25.24 -9.79
C LYS A 340 -10.82 23.98 -8.94
N SER A 341 -10.42 24.09 -7.66
CA SER A 341 -10.49 22.95 -6.73
C SER A 341 -11.91 22.39 -6.64
N VAL A 342 -12.02 21.06 -6.75
CA VAL A 342 -13.27 20.32 -6.57
C VAL A 342 -13.07 19.29 -5.47
N GLY A 343 -13.90 19.30 -4.45
CA GLY A 343 -13.72 18.38 -3.33
C GLY A 343 -14.87 18.39 -2.32
N THR A 344 -14.70 17.63 -1.28
CA THR A 344 -15.71 17.41 -0.26
C THR A 344 -15.26 17.96 1.10
N ILE A 345 -16.13 18.70 1.76
CA ILE A 345 -15.98 19.09 3.16
C ILE A 345 -16.95 18.26 3.99
N ARG A 346 -16.43 17.42 4.85
CA ARG A 346 -17.23 16.53 5.69
C ARG A 346 -17.46 17.15 7.06
N MET A 347 -18.72 17.15 7.49
CA MET A 347 -19.16 17.73 8.76
C MET A 347 -20.12 16.76 9.46
N ASP A 348 -19.89 16.48 10.72
CA ASP A 348 -20.81 15.70 11.56
C ASP A 348 -21.81 16.62 12.22
N VAL A 349 -23.02 16.68 11.68
CA VAL A 349 -24.07 17.58 12.17
C VAL A 349 -24.74 17.10 13.48
N ALA A 350 -24.38 15.92 13.97
CA ALA A 350 -24.78 15.44 15.30
C ALA A 350 -23.87 15.98 16.42
N GLN A 351 -22.70 16.54 16.08
CA GLN A 351 -21.81 17.13 17.07
C GLN A 351 -22.29 18.51 17.51
N LYS A 352 -22.03 18.86 18.77
CA LYS A 352 -22.33 20.17 19.30
C LYS A 352 -21.63 21.31 18.56
N GLU A 353 -20.38 21.05 18.16
CA GLU A 353 -19.56 21.98 17.38
C GLU A 353 -19.35 21.38 15.99
N LEU A 354 -19.89 22.02 14.97
CA LEU A 354 -19.77 21.56 13.59
C LEU A 354 -18.37 21.76 13.00
N GLY A 355 -17.60 22.66 13.59
CA GLY A 355 -16.40 23.20 12.98
C GLY A 355 -16.72 24.15 11.83
N SER A 356 -15.69 24.75 11.25
CA SER A 356 -15.81 25.67 10.13
C SER A 356 -14.71 25.46 9.10
N PHE A 357 -15.02 25.76 7.84
CA PHE A 357 -14.07 25.81 6.74
C PHE A 357 -14.09 27.19 6.12
N THR A 358 -13.07 27.99 6.41
CA THR A 358 -13.00 29.40 5.99
C THR A 358 -11.88 29.57 4.97
N VAL A 359 -12.17 30.21 3.86
CA VAL A 359 -11.22 30.41 2.75
C VAL A 359 -11.05 31.91 2.48
N ALA A 360 -9.81 32.41 2.48
CA ALA A 360 -9.57 33.81 2.11
C ALA A 360 -9.69 34.03 0.60
N THR A 361 -9.10 33.16 -0.23
CA THR A 361 -9.17 33.24 -1.69
C THR A 361 -9.64 31.93 -2.30
N ALA A 362 -10.86 31.89 -2.82
CA ALA A 362 -11.51 30.65 -3.27
C ALA A 362 -11.09 30.13 -4.65
N ASN A 363 -10.65 30.98 -5.59
CA ASN A 363 -10.14 30.61 -6.91
C ASN A 363 -11.10 29.71 -7.72
N ASN A 364 -12.40 30.02 -7.71
CA ASN A 364 -13.46 29.26 -8.36
C ASN A 364 -13.59 27.81 -7.87
N ALA A 365 -13.38 27.58 -6.59
CA ALA A 365 -13.54 26.27 -5.99
C ALA A 365 -15.02 25.85 -5.95
N ILE A 366 -15.26 24.56 -6.15
CA ILE A 366 -16.56 23.90 -6.04
C ILE A 366 -16.47 22.87 -4.93
N LEU A 367 -17.17 23.09 -3.84
CA LEU A 367 -17.13 22.22 -2.67
C LEU A 367 -18.49 21.57 -2.43
N THR A 368 -18.48 20.29 -2.14
CA THR A 368 -19.67 19.57 -1.66
C THR A 368 -19.54 19.34 -0.16
N ALA A 369 -20.50 19.78 0.60
CA ALA A 369 -20.59 19.45 2.02
C ALA A 369 -21.20 18.04 2.17
N ASP A 370 -20.46 17.13 2.76
CA ASP A 370 -20.94 15.80 3.17
C ASP A 370 -21.39 15.91 4.66
N LEU A 371 -22.71 16.00 4.84
CA LEU A 371 -23.32 16.18 6.15
C LEU A 371 -23.64 14.82 6.77
N VAL A 372 -22.83 14.40 7.73
CA VAL A 372 -22.99 13.13 8.42
C VAL A 372 -23.82 13.30 9.67
N GLN A 373 -24.81 12.43 9.84
CA GLN A 373 -25.69 12.42 11.00
C GLN A 373 -25.94 11.00 11.49
N ASN A 374 -25.86 10.79 12.81
CA ASN A 374 -25.98 9.47 13.42
C ASN A 374 -27.41 9.12 13.88
N ALA A 375 -28.40 10.02 13.81
CA ALA A 375 -29.69 9.74 14.43
C ALA A 375 -30.95 10.33 13.76
N ASP A 376 -30.87 11.49 13.11
CA ASP A 376 -32.06 12.17 12.60
C ASP A 376 -31.92 12.60 11.14
N VAL A 377 -33.03 12.85 10.49
CA VAL A 377 -33.08 13.39 9.12
C VAL A 377 -32.42 14.76 9.10
N VAL A 378 -31.44 15.00 8.20
CA VAL A 378 -30.92 16.33 7.98
C VAL A 378 -31.98 17.20 7.32
N THR A 379 -32.50 18.17 8.08
CA THR A 379 -33.49 19.10 7.57
C THR A 379 -32.81 20.24 6.76
N SER A 380 -33.61 20.96 5.99
CA SER A 380 -33.14 22.15 5.27
C SER A 380 -32.45 23.17 6.19
N ASP A 381 -32.97 23.36 7.41
CA ASP A 381 -32.35 24.28 8.39
C ASP A 381 -31.00 23.79 8.90
N ILE A 382 -30.83 22.48 9.15
CA ILE A 382 -29.58 21.89 9.52
C ILE A 382 -28.58 22.02 8.38
N ALA A 383 -28.97 21.72 7.15
CA ALA A 383 -28.14 21.87 5.95
C ALA A 383 -27.68 23.34 5.76
N LYS A 384 -28.60 24.29 5.89
CA LYS A 384 -28.32 25.72 5.81
C LYS A 384 -27.32 26.18 6.85
N ASN A 385 -27.51 25.76 8.13
CA ASN A 385 -26.59 26.10 9.21
C ASN A 385 -25.20 25.49 9.00
N ALA A 386 -25.11 24.23 8.52
CA ALA A 386 -23.84 23.60 8.20
C ALA A 386 -23.14 24.32 7.03
N LEU A 387 -23.87 24.62 5.96
CA LEU A 387 -23.31 25.33 4.80
C LEU A 387 -22.83 26.73 5.11
N ALA A 388 -23.44 27.42 6.09
CA ALA A 388 -22.98 28.73 6.57
C ALA A 388 -21.59 28.68 7.23
N ASN A 389 -21.13 27.50 7.67
CA ASN A 389 -19.79 27.29 8.21
C ASN A 389 -18.73 27.02 7.13
N ILE A 390 -19.13 26.87 5.85
CA ILE A 390 -18.21 26.79 4.70
C ILE A 390 -18.30 28.10 3.95
N LYS A 391 -17.33 28.97 4.11
CA LYS A 391 -17.43 30.36 3.67
C LYS A 391 -16.09 30.93 3.22
N THR A 392 -16.16 32.06 2.48
CA THR A 392 -15.00 32.93 2.25
C THR A 392 -14.95 34.05 3.30
N GLU A 393 -13.77 34.62 3.52
CA GLU A 393 -13.62 35.84 4.33
C GLU A 393 -14.27 37.06 3.64
N ALA A 394 -14.29 37.07 2.31
CA ALA A 394 -14.94 38.11 1.52
C ALA A 394 -16.46 37.95 1.55
N GLU A 395 -17.18 39.09 1.63
CA GLU A 395 -18.64 39.07 1.59
C GLU A 395 -19.17 38.43 0.28
N GLY A 396 -20.22 37.60 0.44
CA GLY A 396 -20.92 36.96 -0.69
C GLY A 396 -20.24 35.73 -1.24
N ASN A 397 -19.27 35.11 -0.55
CA ASN A 397 -18.59 33.86 -0.97
C ASN A 397 -18.08 33.91 -2.42
N LYS A 398 -17.53 35.04 -2.83
CA LYS A 398 -17.08 35.27 -4.20
C LYS A 398 -16.05 34.21 -4.66
N GLY A 399 -16.36 33.53 -5.75
CA GLY A 399 -15.50 32.47 -6.31
C GLY A 399 -15.56 31.14 -5.56
N LEU A 400 -16.47 30.97 -4.59
CA LEU A 400 -16.75 29.73 -3.90
C LEU A 400 -18.18 29.26 -4.20
N THR A 401 -18.31 28.07 -4.72
CA THR A 401 -19.60 27.38 -4.86
C THR A 401 -19.67 26.27 -3.85
N VAL A 402 -20.70 26.25 -3.01
CA VAL A 402 -20.90 25.19 -2.01
C VAL A 402 -22.30 24.60 -2.17
N THR A 403 -22.35 23.29 -2.21
CA THR A 403 -23.60 22.52 -2.17
C THR A 403 -23.50 21.50 -1.03
N ALA A 404 -24.63 21.09 -0.48
CA ALA A 404 -24.67 19.95 0.44
C ALA A 404 -25.42 18.80 -0.22
N ASP A 405 -24.78 17.64 -0.29
CA ASP A 405 -25.44 16.40 -0.60
C ASP A 405 -25.88 15.74 0.73
N VAL A 406 -27.15 15.79 0.98
CA VAL A 406 -27.74 15.36 2.24
C VAL A 406 -28.57 14.12 2.05
N LYS A 407 -28.30 13.10 2.84
CA LYS A 407 -29.09 11.89 2.92
C LYS A 407 -30.29 12.12 3.83
N GLU A 408 -31.47 12.19 3.27
CA GLU A 408 -32.73 12.31 4.06
C GLU A 408 -33.15 10.93 4.59
N GLY A 409 -32.36 10.35 5.47
CA GLY A 409 -32.58 9.01 6.01
C GLY A 409 -31.75 7.93 5.27
N LEU A 410 -31.84 6.70 5.78
CA LEU A 410 -30.94 5.61 5.37
C LEU A 410 -31.29 4.98 4.01
N VAL A 411 -32.49 5.24 3.50
CA VAL A 411 -33.01 4.61 2.27
C VAL A 411 -33.63 5.63 1.29
N ASN A 412 -33.78 6.88 1.71
CA ASN A 412 -34.37 7.93 0.85
C ASN A 412 -33.35 8.50 -0.13
N PRO A 413 -33.78 9.06 -1.26
CA PRO A 413 -32.91 9.82 -2.13
C PRO A 413 -32.17 10.91 -1.39
N GLY A 414 -30.93 11.16 -1.77
CA GLY A 414 -30.19 12.31 -1.27
C GLY A 414 -30.79 13.61 -1.82
N THR A 415 -30.65 14.69 -1.06
CA THR A 415 -31.09 16.02 -1.49
C THR A 415 -29.91 16.95 -1.56
N ILE A 416 -29.72 17.60 -2.71
CA ILE A 416 -28.68 18.62 -2.88
C ILE A 416 -29.26 19.99 -2.49
N TYR A 417 -28.68 20.57 -1.46
CA TYR A 417 -28.98 21.93 -1.01
C TYR A 417 -27.95 22.92 -1.55
N GLY A 418 -28.43 24.06 -1.99
CA GLY A 418 -27.58 25.22 -2.27
C GLY A 418 -27.18 25.94 -0.98
N GLN A 419 -26.25 26.87 -1.10
CA GLN A 419 -25.71 27.64 0.03
C GLN A 419 -26.77 28.46 0.78
N ASP A 420 -27.89 28.81 0.11
CA ASP A 420 -29.05 29.46 0.71
C ASP A 420 -30.00 28.47 1.41
N GLY A 421 -29.66 27.21 1.46
CA GLY A 421 -30.47 26.12 2.03
C GLY A 421 -31.65 25.68 1.14
N LYS A 422 -31.73 26.15 -0.12
CA LYS A 422 -32.76 25.70 -1.04
C LYS A 422 -32.35 24.38 -1.69
N VAL A 423 -33.34 23.54 -1.94
CA VAL A 423 -33.17 22.29 -2.71
C VAL A 423 -32.85 22.64 -4.16
N LEU A 424 -31.69 22.19 -4.66
CA LEU A 424 -31.27 22.33 -6.05
C LEU A 424 -31.69 21.10 -6.86
N SER A 425 -31.52 19.91 -6.32
CA SER A 425 -31.93 18.65 -6.92
C SER A 425 -32.04 17.55 -5.87
N THR A 426 -32.65 16.42 -6.24
CA THR A 426 -32.59 15.18 -5.49
C THR A 426 -31.70 14.19 -6.23
N THR A 427 -30.88 13.46 -5.48
CA THR A 427 -29.97 12.42 -6.02
C THR A 427 -30.37 11.06 -5.46
N GLY A 428 -29.85 9.96 -6.02
CA GLY A 428 -29.97 8.63 -5.45
C GLY A 428 -29.39 8.57 -4.01
N ASN A 429 -29.83 7.60 -3.23
CA ASN A 429 -29.35 7.42 -1.87
C ASN A 429 -27.89 6.98 -1.85
N SER A 430 -26.99 7.78 -1.25
CA SER A 430 -25.56 7.47 -1.25
C SER A 430 -25.22 6.25 -0.38
N LEU A 431 -25.93 6.02 0.73
CA LEU A 431 -25.73 4.81 1.54
C LEU A 431 -26.13 3.56 0.74
N MET A 432 -27.27 3.60 0.04
CA MET A 432 -27.67 2.50 -0.85
C MET A 432 -26.65 2.27 -1.96
N ARG A 433 -26.13 3.32 -2.57
CA ARG A 433 -25.12 3.22 -3.63
C ARG A 433 -23.81 2.66 -3.11
N ASP A 434 -23.32 3.18 -1.99
CA ASP A 434 -22.08 2.70 -1.36
C ASP A 434 -22.25 1.22 -0.94
N THR A 435 -23.41 0.85 -0.40
CA THR A 435 -23.73 -0.53 -0.04
C THR A 435 -23.80 -1.43 -1.27
N LEU A 436 -24.44 -0.97 -2.34
CA LEU A 436 -24.53 -1.72 -3.60
C LEU A 436 -23.12 -1.91 -4.19
N GLN A 437 -22.32 -0.85 -4.23
CA GLN A 437 -20.94 -0.91 -4.73
C GLN A 437 -20.12 -1.91 -3.91
N LEU A 438 -20.22 -1.87 -2.58
CA LEU A 438 -19.55 -2.80 -1.69
C LEU A 438 -20.01 -4.24 -1.93
N ALA A 439 -21.32 -4.47 -2.01
CA ALA A 439 -21.90 -5.78 -2.27
C ALA A 439 -21.52 -6.32 -3.66
N GLN A 440 -21.59 -5.50 -4.70
CA GLN A 440 -21.17 -5.86 -6.06
C GLN A 440 -19.68 -6.22 -6.08
N THR A 441 -18.84 -5.38 -5.49
CA THR A 441 -17.40 -5.62 -5.49
C THR A 441 -17.03 -6.85 -4.67
N SER A 442 -17.76 -7.12 -3.57
CA SER A 442 -17.62 -8.37 -2.81
C SER A 442 -18.00 -9.58 -3.66
N SER A 443 -19.11 -9.51 -4.41
CA SER A 443 -19.56 -10.57 -5.32
C SER A 443 -18.58 -10.79 -6.49
N LEU A 444 -18.11 -9.70 -7.12
CA LEU A 444 -17.11 -9.77 -8.17
C LEU A 444 -15.79 -10.31 -7.64
N SER A 445 -15.36 -9.89 -6.45
CA SER A 445 -14.16 -10.39 -5.80
C SER A 445 -14.26 -11.88 -5.52
N LEU A 446 -15.38 -12.33 -4.95
CA LEU A 446 -15.63 -13.76 -4.72
C LEU A 446 -15.60 -14.55 -6.04
N ASN A 447 -16.24 -14.04 -7.09
CA ASN A 447 -16.22 -14.67 -8.41
C ASN A 447 -14.77 -14.74 -8.97
N ARG A 448 -14.00 -13.64 -8.87
CA ARG A 448 -12.58 -13.61 -9.31
C ARG A 448 -11.70 -14.57 -8.50
N ILE A 449 -11.89 -14.63 -7.19
CA ILE A 449 -11.13 -15.54 -6.31
C ILE A 449 -11.48 -16.99 -6.63
N LEU A 450 -12.75 -17.29 -6.90
CA LEU A 450 -13.22 -18.64 -7.25
C LEU A 450 -12.77 -19.07 -8.65
N MET A 451 -12.43 -18.13 -9.56
CA MET A 451 -11.93 -18.45 -10.89
C MET A 451 -10.62 -19.21 -10.83
N ASN A 452 -10.61 -20.35 -11.46
CA ASN A 452 -9.50 -21.29 -11.36
C ASN A 452 -9.42 -22.14 -12.61
N ASP A 453 -8.44 -21.90 -13.45
CA ASP A 453 -8.10 -22.82 -14.53
C ASP A 453 -7.46 -24.12 -14.00
N VAL A 454 -7.33 -25.11 -14.86
CA VAL A 454 -6.79 -26.41 -14.48
C VAL A 454 -5.36 -26.31 -13.96
N ARG A 455 -4.55 -25.40 -14.50
CA ARG A 455 -3.14 -25.23 -14.11
C ARG A 455 -2.99 -24.61 -12.74
N LYS A 456 -3.77 -23.59 -12.45
CA LYS A 456 -3.79 -22.98 -11.10
C LYS A 456 -4.24 -24.00 -10.07
N ARG A 457 -5.18 -24.88 -10.42
CA ARG A 457 -5.72 -25.88 -9.49
C ARG A 457 -4.75 -27.03 -9.23
N MET A 458 -4.06 -27.52 -10.24
CA MET A 458 -3.36 -28.79 -10.18
C MET A 458 -1.95 -28.79 -10.80
N GLY A 459 -1.47 -27.65 -11.31
CA GLY A 459 -0.28 -27.63 -12.15
C GLY A 459 -0.51 -28.33 -13.49
N ASP A 460 0.52 -28.87 -14.13
CA ASP A 460 0.37 -29.67 -15.34
C ASP A 460 0.18 -31.14 -14.99
N LEU A 461 -1.04 -31.63 -15.09
CA LEU A 461 -1.40 -33.04 -14.82
C LEU A 461 -0.70 -34.05 -15.75
N ARG A 462 -0.10 -33.60 -16.84
CA ARG A 462 0.72 -34.48 -17.71
C ARG A 462 1.95 -35.02 -16.97
N ALA A 463 2.40 -34.31 -15.93
CA ALA A 463 3.46 -34.79 -15.04
C ALA A 463 2.97 -35.80 -13.99
N ALA A 464 1.67 -36.01 -13.87
CA ALA A 464 1.08 -36.92 -12.88
C ALA A 464 0.99 -38.34 -13.49
N GLU A 465 1.97 -39.19 -13.22
CA GLU A 465 2.04 -40.59 -13.69
C GLU A 465 0.81 -41.43 -13.32
N GLY A 466 -0.31 -41.31 -14.05
CA GLY A 466 -1.43 -42.24 -14.03
C GLY A 466 -1.99 -42.77 -12.69
N LYS A 467 -1.70 -42.12 -11.56
CA LYS A 467 -2.04 -42.54 -10.20
C LYS A 467 -3.12 -41.67 -9.57
N HIS A 468 -3.76 -42.17 -8.52
CA HIS A 468 -4.56 -41.33 -7.63
C HIS A 468 -3.67 -40.24 -7.02
N GLY A 469 -4.24 -39.12 -6.65
CA GLY A 469 -3.48 -38.04 -6.06
C GLY A 469 -4.23 -37.29 -4.98
N ALA A 470 -3.46 -36.77 -4.05
CA ALA A 470 -3.91 -35.74 -3.11
C ALA A 470 -3.05 -34.49 -3.33
N TRP A 471 -3.67 -33.33 -3.26
CA TRP A 471 -2.99 -32.08 -3.48
C TRP A 471 -3.46 -31.01 -2.50
N ALA A 472 -2.57 -30.07 -2.25
CA ALA A 472 -2.87 -28.88 -1.49
C ALA A 472 -2.26 -27.68 -2.18
N ARG A 473 -2.93 -26.53 -2.11
CA ARG A 473 -2.42 -25.27 -2.61
C ARG A 473 -2.77 -24.11 -1.70
N TYR A 474 -1.93 -23.12 -1.73
CA TYR A 474 -2.18 -21.79 -1.26
C TYR A 474 -2.31 -20.86 -2.46
N ASP A 475 -3.25 -19.92 -2.39
CA ASP A 475 -3.55 -18.94 -3.41
C ASP A 475 -3.87 -17.62 -2.70
N GLY A 476 -3.13 -16.58 -3.00
CA GLY A 476 -3.34 -15.29 -2.36
C GLY A 476 -2.93 -14.15 -3.27
N GLY A 477 -3.50 -12.98 -3.04
CA GLY A 477 -3.26 -11.82 -3.87
C GLY A 477 -4.01 -10.61 -3.41
N ARG A 478 -3.93 -9.57 -4.24
CA ARG A 478 -4.65 -8.31 -4.05
C ARG A 478 -5.50 -8.01 -5.28
N LEU A 479 -6.73 -7.66 -5.03
CA LEU A 479 -7.63 -7.05 -5.99
C LEU A 479 -7.73 -5.56 -5.68
N SER A 480 -7.78 -4.73 -6.72
CA SER A 480 -7.98 -3.29 -6.60
C SER A 480 -9.00 -2.80 -7.63
N GLY A 481 -9.63 -1.65 -7.38
CA GLY A 481 -10.65 -1.15 -8.29
C GLY A 481 -11.05 0.30 -8.02
N GLU A 482 -12.04 0.76 -8.76
CA GLU A 482 -12.58 2.11 -8.61
C GLU A 482 -13.12 2.36 -7.19
N GLY A 483 -13.15 3.62 -6.78
CA GLY A 483 -13.62 4.02 -5.45
C GLY A 483 -12.65 3.68 -4.31
N GLY A 484 -11.37 3.39 -4.63
CA GLY A 484 -10.35 3.02 -3.66
C GLY A 484 -10.56 1.62 -3.07
N PHE A 485 -11.17 0.75 -3.86
CA PHE A 485 -11.31 -0.64 -3.48
C PHE A 485 -9.96 -1.35 -3.51
N GLU A 486 -9.59 -1.96 -2.40
CA GLU A 486 -8.50 -2.93 -2.27
C GLU A 486 -9.01 -4.15 -1.50
N ASN A 487 -8.68 -5.36 -1.92
CA ASN A 487 -9.05 -6.60 -1.23
C ASN A 487 -7.85 -7.56 -1.22
N ASP A 488 -7.26 -7.75 -0.07
CA ASP A 488 -6.25 -8.77 0.16
C ASP A 488 -6.93 -10.10 0.48
N PHE A 489 -6.66 -11.14 -0.29
CA PHE A 489 -7.27 -12.44 -0.07
C PHE A 489 -6.25 -13.56 0.07
N HIS A 490 -6.64 -14.59 0.82
CA HIS A 490 -5.87 -15.80 1.07
C HIS A 490 -6.77 -17.02 1.02
N THR A 491 -6.44 -17.98 0.17
CA THR A 491 -7.20 -19.22 0.00
C THR A 491 -6.30 -20.43 0.24
N ILE A 492 -6.75 -21.34 1.05
CA ILE A 492 -6.18 -22.69 1.15
C ILE A 492 -7.18 -23.64 0.51
N GLN A 493 -6.69 -24.49 -0.37
CA GLN A 493 -7.49 -25.52 -1.02
C GLN A 493 -6.79 -26.86 -0.94
N VAL A 494 -7.57 -27.91 -0.67
CA VAL A 494 -7.11 -29.29 -0.65
C VAL A 494 -8.02 -30.14 -1.52
N GLY A 495 -7.47 -31.13 -2.21
CA GLY A 495 -8.25 -31.99 -3.08
C GLY A 495 -7.65 -33.34 -3.29
N VAL A 496 -8.47 -34.21 -3.84
CA VAL A 496 -8.10 -35.57 -4.24
C VAL A 496 -8.61 -35.86 -5.64
N ASP A 497 -7.87 -36.64 -6.39
CA ASP A 497 -8.27 -37.05 -7.75
C ASP A 497 -8.02 -38.54 -7.97
N THR A 498 -8.81 -39.08 -8.88
CA THR A 498 -8.66 -40.48 -9.32
C THR A 498 -7.44 -40.62 -10.24
N MET A 499 -6.97 -41.83 -10.45
CA MET A 499 -6.19 -42.15 -11.66
C MET A 499 -7.09 -41.93 -12.90
N PRO A 500 -6.51 -41.69 -14.09
CA PRO A 500 -7.30 -41.64 -15.30
C PRO A 500 -8.05 -42.96 -15.52
N LEU A 501 -9.32 -42.83 -15.89
CA LEU A 501 -10.08 -43.98 -16.39
C LEU A 501 -9.56 -44.43 -17.75
N ASP A 502 -10.04 -45.56 -18.29
CA ASP A 502 -9.65 -46.12 -19.59
C ASP A 502 -9.84 -45.13 -20.77
N ASN A 503 -10.76 -44.19 -20.62
CA ASN A 503 -11.01 -43.12 -21.59
C ASN A 503 -10.17 -41.84 -21.36
N GLY A 504 -9.23 -41.85 -20.44
CA GLY A 504 -8.35 -40.73 -20.12
C GLY A 504 -8.96 -39.65 -19.17
N VAL A 505 -10.20 -39.81 -18.72
CA VAL A 505 -10.85 -38.86 -17.84
C VAL A 505 -10.43 -39.11 -16.39
N ARG A 506 -10.08 -38.04 -15.70
CA ARG A 506 -9.77 -38.01 -14.26
C ARG A 506 -10.87 -37.21 -13.54
N PHE A 507 -11.36 -37.71 -12.45
CA PHE A 507 -12.31 -37.01 -11.56
C PHE A 507 -11.65 -36.62 -10.25
N GLY A 508 -12.10 -35.51 -9.67
CA GLY A 508 -11.62 -35.08 -8.37
C GLY A 508 -12.65 -34.26 -7.59
N LEU A 509 -12.34 -34.14 -6.31
CA LEU A 509 -13.08 -33.33 -5.35
C LEU A 509 -12.10 -32.43 -4.62
N ALA A 510 -12.54 -31.22 -4.30
CA ALA A 510 -11.73 -30.28 -3.54
C ALA A 510 -12.58 -29.49 -2.52
N GLY A 511 -11.96 -29.14 -1.40
CA GLY A 511 -12.48 -28.20 -0.43
C GLY A 511 -11.58 -26.98 -0.34
N SER A 512 -12.16 -25.81 -0.10
CA SER A 512 -11.42 -24.56 0.04
C SER A 512 -11.91 -23.72 1.20
N TYR A 513 -11.00 -22.96 1.78
CA TYR A 513 -11.29 -21.88 2.71
C TYR A 513 -10.57 -20.62 2.24
N THR A 514 -11.33 -19.54 2.14
CA THR A 514 -10.84 -18.23 1.71
C THR A 514 -11.11 -17.20 2.78
N LYS A 515 -10.14 -16.36 3.03
CA LYS A 515 -10.27 -15.14 3.81
C LYS A 515 -9.95 -13.95 2.93
N GLY A 516 -10.78 -12.91 2.99
CA GLY A 516 -10.59 -11.65 2.29
C GLY A 516 -10.75 -10.48 3.25
N ASP A 517 -9.98 -9.43 3.03
CA ASP A 517 -9.99 -8.20 3.81
C ASP A 517 -10.04 -7.04 2.80
N ALA A 518 -11.20 -6.44 2.66
CA ALA A 518 -11.47 -5.43 1.67
C ALA A 518 -11.63 -4.06 2.30
N GLU A 519 -10.90 -3.08 1.76
CA GLU A 519 -10.99 -1.68 2.14
C GLU A 519 -11.65 -0.86 1.02
N TYR A 520 -12.40 0.16 1.42
CA TYR A 520 -13.06 1.13 0.56
C TYR A 520 -12.89 2.54 1.09
N ALA A 521 -13.12 3.52 0.24
CA ALA A 521 -13.16 4.93 0.63
C ALA A 521 -14.12 5.23 1.80
N ARG A 522 -15.21 4.50 1.92
CA ARG A 522 -16.28 4.75 2.90
C ARG A 522 -16.72 3.50 3.65
N GLY A 523 -15.90 2.47 3.67
CA GLY A 523 -16.22 1.24 4.36
C GLY A 523 -15.16 0.17 4.23
N ASP A 524 -15.44 -0.96 4.84
CA ASP A 524 -14.61 -2.15 4.81
C ASP A 524 -15.49 -3.40 4.75
N ALA A 525 -14.92 -4.52 4.35
CA ALA A 525 -15.58 -5.81 4.35
C ALA A 525 -14.58 -6.93 4.67
N ASP A 526 -14.90 -7.69 5.71
CA ASP A 526 -14.18 -8.92 6.04
C ASP A 526 -14.95 -10.13 5.47
N MET A 527 -14.31 -10.93 4.63
CA MET A 527 -14.90 -12.11 4.00
C MET A 527 -14.30 -13.40 4.53
N ASP A 528 -15.18 -14.32 4.90
CA ASP A 528 -14.86 -15.73 5.11
C ASP A 528 -15.68 -16.58 4.14
N ALA A 529 -15.03 -17.45 3.35
CA ALA A 529 -15.73 -18.32 2.41
C ALA A 529 -15.25 -19.77 2.49
N PHE A 530 -16.22 -20.69 2.49
CA PHE A 530 -15.99 -22.14 2.40
C PHE A 530 -16.53 -22.66 1.08
N GLY A 531 -15.71 -23.41 0.35
CA GLY A 531 -16.07 -23.93 -0.97
C GLY A 531 -15.85 -25.42 -1.09
N LEU A 532 -16.70 -26.03 -1.93
CA LEU A 532 -16.57 -27.40 -2.42
C LEU A 532 -16.55 -27.37 -3.94
N ALA A 533 -15.74 -28.22 -4.55
CA ALA A 533 -15.68 -28.38 -6.00
C ALA A 533 -15.58 -29.84 -6.39
N ALA A 534 -16.27 -30.18 -7.47
CA ALA A 534 -16.10 -31.43 -8.20
C ALA A 534 -15.56 -31.09 -9.60
N TYR A 535 -14.62 -31.83 -10.10
CA TYR A 535 -14.04 -31.59 -11.40
C TYR A 535 -13.78 -32.87 -12.18
N ALA A 536 -13.77 -32.71 -13.50
CA ALA A 536 -13.41 -33.76 -14.44
C ALA A 536 -12.43 -33.20 -15.48
N THR A 537 -11.29 -33.83 -15.59
CA THR A 537 -10.25 -33.41 -16.53
C THR A 537 -9.92 -34.56 -17.48
N TRP A 538 -9.98 -34.30 -18.78
CA TRP A 538 -9.52 -35.22 -19.81
C TRP A 538 -8.28 -34.64 -20.50
N MET A 539 -7.29 -35.49 -20.72
CA MET A 539 -6.07 -35.14 -21.47
C MET A 539 -5.81 -36.19 -22.52
N GLY A 540 -5.79 -35.77 -23.78
CA GLY A 540 -5.51 -36.63 -24.93
C GLY A 540 -4.02 -36.68 -25.25
N ASP A 541 -3.58 -37.82 -25.82
CA ASP A 541 -2.18 -38.03 -26.27
C ASP A 541 -1.75 -37.02 -27.34
N ASN A 542 -2.70 -36.42 -28.05
CA ASN A 542 -2.47 -35.38 -29.06
C ASN A 542 -2.24 -33.97 -28.49
N GLY A 543 -2.16 -33.83 -27.19
CA GLY A 543 -1.96 -32.54 -26.48
C GLY A 543 -3.24 -31.74 -26.20
N MET A 544 -4.40 -32.24 -26.63
CA MET A 544 -5.69 -31.61 -26.24
C MET A 544 -6.02 -31.89 -24.77
N PHE A 545 -6.72 -30.96 -24.13
CA PHE A 545 -7.36 -31.21 -22.85
C PHE A 545 -8.73 -30.55 -22.80
N VAL A 546 -9.58 -31.13 -21.97
CA VAL A 546 -10.88 -30.56 -21.57
C VAL A 546 -10.99 -30.65 -20.05
N ASP A 547 -11.36 -29.56 -19.43
CA ASP A 547 -11.58 -29.51 -17.99
C ASP A 547 -12.99 -28.97 -17.70
N GLY A 548 -13.68 -29.60 -16.81
CA GLY A 548 -15.00 -29.18 -16.33
C GLY A 548 -15.00 -29.09 -14.80
N VAL A 549 -15.53 -28.02 -14.26
CA VAL A 549 -15.58 -27.80 -12.80
C VAL A 549 -16.94 -27.28 -12.38
N ALA A 550 -17.55 -27.97 -11.43
CA ALA A 550 -18.72 -27.49 -10.70
C ALA A 550 -18.30 -27.09 -9.29
N ARG A 551 -18.68 -25.91 -8.83
CA ARG A 551 -18.35 -25.37 -7.51
C ARG A 551 -19.57 -24.88 -6.79
N MET A 552 -19.50 -24.95 -5.47
CA MET A 552 -20.40 -24.28 -4.56
C MET A 552 -19.56 -23.66 -3.44
N ALA A 553 -19.84 -22.41 -3.12
CA ALA A 553 -19.16 -21.73 -2.04
C ALA A 553 -20.16 -20.91 -1.22
N LYS A 554 -20.06 -20.99 0.10
CA LYS A 554 -20.75 -20.11 1.02
C LYS A 554 -19.77 -19.07 1.53
N ALA A 555 -20.07 -17.80 1.24
CA ALA A 555 -19.32 -16.66 1.72
C ALA A 555 -20.12 -15.89 2.76
N SER A 556 -19.42 -15.33 3.73
CA SER A 556 -19.96 -14.42 4.74
C SER A 556 -19.08 -13.19 4.78
N ASN A 557 -19.68 -12.02 4.55
CA ASN A 557 -19.00 -10.74 4.58
C ASN A 557 -19.55 -9.93 5.76
N ASP A 558 -18.67 -9.56 6.68
CA ASP A 558 -18.97 -8.56 7.71
C ASP A 558 -18.64 -7.18 7.13
N LEU A 559 -19.65 -6.34 6.96
CA LEU A 559 -19.58 -5.07 6.26
C LEU A 559 -19.60 -3.90 7.24
N THR A 560 -18.76 -2.91 7.00
CA THR A 560 -18.89 -1.56 7.58
C THR A 560 -19.07 -0.57 6.44
N VAL A 561 -20.16 0.15 6.40
CA VAL A 561 -20.50 1.13 5.37
C VAL A 561 -20.70 2.48 6.01
N ASP A 562 -20.27 3.54 5.33
CA ASP A 562 -20.45 4.92 5.77
C ASP A 562 -19.99 5.14 7.22
N ARG A 563 -18.80 4.63 7.58
CA ARG A 563 -18.06 4.76 8.84
C ARG A 563 -18.51 3.87 9.99
N ASP A 564 -19.81 3.65 10.20
CA ASP A 564 -20.31 2.98 11.40
C ASP A 564 -21.53 2.08 11.17
N MET A 565 -22.09 2.09 9.97
CA MET A 565 -23.20 1.22 9.62
C MET A 565 -22.70 -0.20 9.37
N LYS A 566 -22.98 -1.10 10.26
CA LYS A 566 -22.51 -2.49 10.22
C LYS A 566 -23.62 -3.43 9.76
N GLY A 567 -23.25 -4.39 8.95
CA GLY A 567 -24.14 -5.44 8.50
C GLY A 567 -23.39 -6.69 8.13
N LYS A 568 -24.15 -7.70 7.79
CA LYS A 568 -23.63 -8.99 7.35
C LYS A 568 -24.30 -9.37 6.05
N LEU A 569 -23.49 -9.82 5.09
CA LEU A 569 -23.93 -10.34 3.81
C LEU A 569 -23.47 -11.79 3.70
N ASP A 570 -24.40 -12.72 3.84
CA ASP A 570 -24.16 -14.13 3.56
C ASP A 570 -24.56 -14.40 2.10
N SER A 571 -23.76 -15.17 1.37
CA SER A 571 -24.03 -15.48 -0.04
C SER A 571 -23.68 -16.92 -0.35
N LEU A 572 -24.51 -17.56 -1.17
CA LEU A 572 -24.25 -18.86 -1.75
C LEU A 572 -23.90 -18.68 -3.23
N ALA A 573 -22.68 -19.01 -3.60
CA ALA A 573 -22.22 -18.99 -4.97
C ALA A 573 -22.22 -20.41 -5.55
N VAL A 574 -22.78 -20.56 -6.75
CA VAL A 574 -22.70 -21.82 -7.53
C VAL A 574 -22.10 -21.48 -8.89
N SER A 575 -21.11 -22.24 -9.32
CA SER A 575 -20.45 -21.99 -10.60
C SER A 575 -20.19 -23.26 -11.37
N LEU A 576 -20.27 -23.13 -12.69
CA LEU A 576 -19.92 -24.17 -13.65
C LEU A 576 -18.95 -23.59 -14.65
N SER A 577 -17.79 -24.23 -14.80
CA SER A 577 -16.71 -23.82 -15.71
C SER A 577 -16.36 -24.97 -16.66
N GLY A 578 -16.08 -24.62 -17.90
CA GLY A 578 -15.54 -25.52 -18.90
C GLY A 578 -14.33 -24.88 -19.59
N GLU A 579 -13.21 -25.59 -19.63
CA GLU A 579 -11.99 -25.16 -20.29
C GLU A 579 -11.57 -26.17 -21.35
N PHE A 580 -11.11 -25.67 -22.49
CA PHE A 580 -10.51 -26.42 -23.58
C PHE A 580 -9.17 -25.79 -23.93
N GLY A 581 -8.16 -26.64 -24.13
CA GLY A 581 -6.87 -26.19 -24.63
C GLY A 581 -6.19 -27.26 -25.47
N TRP A 582 -5.20 -26.81 -26.24
CA TRP A 582 -4.46 -27.70 -27.11
C TRP A 582 -2.98 -27.32 -27.12
N ARG A 583 -2.11 -28.25 -26.68
CA ARG A 583 -0.67 -28.08 -26.67
C ARG A 583 -0.06 -28.47 -28.01
N PHE A 584 0.57 -27.50 -28.66
CA PHE A 584 1.33 -27.69 -29.90
C PHE A 584 2.83 -27.59 -29.61
N PRO A 585 3.61 -28.66 -29.82
CA PRO A 585 5.06 -28.58 -29.75
C PRO A 585 5.58 -27.73 -30.92
N ILE A 586 6.40 -26.71 -30.62
CA ILE A 586 7.03 -25.83 -31.63
C ILE A 586 8.53 -26.09 -31.77
N ALA A 587 9.14 -26.73 -30.76
CA ALA A 587 10.52 -27.21 -30.75
C ALA A 587 10.63 -28.43 -29.83
N ALA A 588 11.82 -29.02 -29.69
CA ALA A 588 12.02 -30.24 -28.89
C ALA A 588 11.51 -30.13 -27.45
N ASN A 589 11.63 -28.95 -26.86
CA ASN A 589 11.23 -28.71 -25.47
C ASN A 589 10.30 -27.48 -25.30
N ALA A 590 9.89 -26.84 -26.41
CA ALA A 590 9.04 -25.66 -26.36
C ALA A 590 7.68 -25.94 -26.97
N TYR A 591 6.65 -25.35 -26.42
CA TYR A 591 5.28 -25.50 -26.86
C TYR A 591 4.49 -24.20 -26.75
N VAL A 592 3.42 -24.12 -27.52
CA VAL A 592 2.35 -23.15 -27.38
C VAL A 592 1.05 -23.87 -27.12
N GLU A 593 0.17 -23.27 -26.29
CA GLU A 593 -1.07 -23.88 -25.87
C GLU A 593 -2.19 -22.82 -25.87
N PRO A 594 -2.93 -22.65 -26.98
CA PRO A 594 -4.15 -21.89 -26.99
C PRO A 594 -5.17 -22.51 -26.04
N GLN A 595 -5.93 -21.66 -25.35
CA GLN A 595 -6.90 -22.04 -24.34
C GLN A 595 -8.16 -21.19 -24.49
N PHE A 596 -9.29 -21.82 -24.20
CA PHE A 596 -10.57 -21.14 -24.10
C PHE A 596 -11.33 -21.68 -22.89
N GLU A 597 -11.85 -20.78 -22.06
CA GLU A 597 -12.68 -21.12 -20.90
C GLU A 597 -13.97 -20.32 -20.94
N ALA A 598 -15.06 -20.94 -20.50
CA ALA A 598 -16.31 -20.29 -20.23
C ALA A 598 -16.77 -20.68 -18.83
N THR A 599 -17.14 -19.69 -18.02
CA THR A 599 -17.60 -19.89 -16.64
C THR A 599 -18.92 -19.14 -16.43
N TYR A 600 -19.92 -19.84 -15.93
CA TYR A 600 -21.14 -19.25 -15.43
C TYR A 600 -21.15 -19.36 -13.90
N THR A 601 -21.42 -18.25 -13.22
CA THR A 601 -21.55 -18.18 -11.78
C THR A 601 -22.88 -17.51 -11.42
N TYR A 602 -23.61 -18.11 -10.50
CA TYR A 602 -24.77 -17.54 -9.85
C TYR A 602 -24.46 -17.33 -8.36
N ILE A 603 -24.72 -16.13 -7.85
CA ILE A 603 -24.65 -15.80 -6.43
C ILE A 603 -26.03 -15.37 -6.01
N ASP A 604 -26.58 -15.98 -4.97
CA ASP A 604 -27.94 -15.69 -4.51
C ASP A 604 -28.06 -14.26 -3.97
N GLY A 605 -29.27 -13.73 -4.10
CA GLY A 605 -29.65 -12.47 -3.48
C GLY A 605 -29.96 -12.66 -2.00
N GLU A 606 -29.72 -11.63 -1.19
CA GLU A 606 -29.86 -11.72 0.26
C GLU A 606 -30.48 -10.46 0.84
N LYS A 607 -31.19 -10.63 1.97
CA LYS A 607 -31.66 -9.51 2.77
C LYS A 607 -30.63 -9.13 3.80
N MET A 608 -30.31 -7.87 3.82
CA MET A 608 -29.27 -7.32 4.69
C MET A 608 -29.84 -6.19 5.53
N THR A 609 -29.47 -6.17 6.81
CA THR A 609 -29.74 -5.05 7.71
C THR A 609 -28.40 -4.38 8.04
N LEU A 610 -28.28 -3.09 7.74
CA LEU A 610 -27.19 -2.25 8.25
C LEU A 610 -27.66 -1.52 9.50
N SER A 611 -26.85 -1.53 10.55
CA SER A 611 -27.16 -0.86 11.81
C SER A 611 -25.91 -0.27 12.48
N ASN A 612 -26.05 0.89 13.10
CA ASN A 612 -25.06 1.45 14.01
C ASN A 612 -25.51 1.44 15.49
N GLY A 613 -26.55 0.66 15.79
CA GLY A 613 -27.17 0.59 17.11
C GLY A 613 -28.13 1.73 17.44
N LYS A 614 -28.26 2.73 16.57
CA LYS A 614 -29.21 3.84 16.69
C LYS A 614 -30.17 3.90 15.50
N GLN A 615 -29.67 3.55 14.32
CA GLN A 615 -30.40 3.55 13.06
C GLN A 615 -30.24 2.20 12.39
N GLU A 616 -31.25 1.79 11.65
CA GLU A 616 -31.25 0.56 10.86
C GLU A 616 -31.76 0.83 9.45
N ALA A 617 -31.08 0.25 8.47
CA ALA A 617 -31.49 0.24 7.06
C ALA A 617 -31.62 -1.20 6.60
N ASN A 618 -32.80 -1.54 6.07
CA ASN A 618 -33.07 -2.87 5.53
C ASN A 618 -32.98 -2.80 4.02
N TYR A 619 -32.11 -3.63 3.45
CA TYR A 619 -31.87 -3.75 2.03
C TYR A 619 -32.16 -5.16 1.55
N GLU A 620 -32.52 -5.28 0.30
CA GLU A 620 -32.65 -6.53 -0.42
C GLU A 620 -31.72 -6.43 -1.64
N LEU A 621 -30.68 -7.25 -1.65
CA LEU A 621 -29.77 -7.40 -2.79
C LEU A 621 -30.35 -8.42 -3.75
N GLY A 622 -30.35 -8.10 -5.03
CA GLY A 622 -30.68 -9.03 -6.09
C GLY A 622 -29.62 -10.12 -6.24
N SER A 623 -29.96 -11.18 -6.94
CA SER A 623 -28.98 -12.18 -7.33
C SER A 623 -27.97 -11.59 -8.29
N PHE A 624 -26.77 -12.14 -8.28
CA PHE A 624 -25.70 -11.78 -9.19
C PHE A 624 -25.41 -12.93 -10.16
N ASP A 625 -25.55 -12.66 -11.44
CA ASP A 625 -25.24 -13.58 -12.52
C ASP A 625 -23.98 -13.13 -13.24
N SER A 626 -23.02 -14.02 -13.42
CA SER A 626 -21.78 -13.79 -14.19
C SER A 626 -21.66 -14.82 -15.29
N PHE A 627 -21.42 -14.38 -16.51
CA PHE A 627 -21.00 -15.24 -17.61
C PHE A 627 -19.72 -14.72 -18.22
N LEU A 628 -18.66 -15.40 -17.89
CA LEU A 628 -17.30 -14.99 -18.18
C LEU A 628 -16.68 -15.94 -19.22
N THR A 629 -15.99 -15.36 -20.20
CA THR A 629 -15.17 -16.13 -21.14
C THR A 629 -13.73 -15.65 -21.09
N ARG A 630 -12.81 -16.61 -21.23
CA ARG A 630 -11.38 -16.37 -21.32
C ARG A 630 -10.83 -17.03 -22.58
N ALA A 631 -10.18 -16.27 -23.43
CA ALA A 631 -9.43 -16.76 -24.58
C ALA A 631 -7.96 -16.37 -24.44
N GLY A 632 -7.07 -17.33 -24.43
CA GLY A 632 -5.67 -17.08 -24.15
C GLY A 632 -4.70 -18.00 -24.88
N VAL A 633 -3.44 -17.67 -24.73
CA VAL A 633 -2.33 -18.49 -25.21
C VAL A 633 -1.27 -18.60 -24.12
N LEU A 634 -0.74 -19.78 -23.97
CA LEU A 634 0.39 -20.09 -23.11
C LEU A 634 1.58 -20.54 -23.97
N ALA A 635 2.77 -20.03 -23.68
CA ALA A 635 4.03 -20.48 -24.26
C ALA A 635 4.93 -21.02 -23.17
N GLY A 636 5.41 -22.24 -23.33
CA GLY A 636 6.15 -22.92 -22.28
C GLY A 636 7.37 -23.69 -22.78
N TYR A 637 8.22 -24.01 -21.81
CA TYR A 637 9.41 -24.82 -21.98
C TYR A 637 9.38 -26.00 -21.01
N THR A 638 9.45 -27.22 -21.55
CA THR A 638 9.49 -28.46 -20.76
C THR A 638 10.94 -28.81 -20.42
N PHE A 639 11.21 -29.04 -19.15
CA PHE A 639 12.54 -29.42 -18.68
C PHE A 639 12.96 -30.81 -19.22
N PRO A 640 14.27 -31.06 -19.37
CA PRO A 640 14.77 -32.37 -19.76
C PRO A 640 14.21 -33.49 -18.88
N ASN A 641 13.94 -34.64 -19.49
CA ASN A 641 13.33 -35.81 -18.81
C ASN A 641 11.92 -35.58 -18.30
N ASN A 642 11.18 -34.63 -18.85
CA ASN A 642 9.81 -34.28 -18.43
C ASN A 642 9.67 -33.97 -16.93
N LYS A 643 10.72 -33.41 -16.29
CA LYS A 643 10.71 -33.11 -14.86
C LYS A 643 9.81 -31.92 -14.48
N GLY A 644 9.19 -31.29 -15.45
CA GLY A 644 8.32 -30.15 -15.26
C GLY A 644 8.39 -29.16 -16.40
N ASP A 645 7.73 -28.05 -16.27
CA ASP A 645 7.74 -26.97 -17.24
C ASP A 645 7.74 -25.58 -16.59
N VAL A 646 8.12 -24.58 -17.36
CA VAL A 646 7.94 -23.17 -17.07
C VAL A 646 7.19 -22.54 -18.24
N TYR A 647 6.29 -21.60 -17.97
CA TYR A 647 5.47 -20.98 -18.98
C TYR A 647 5.15 -19.52 -18.69
N VAL A 648 4.85 -18.79 -19.74
CA VAL A 648 4.20 -17.49 -19.70
C VAL A 648 2.84 -17.59 -20.37
N ARG A 649 1.85 -16.82 -19.92
CA ARG A 649 0.51 -16.81 -20.50
C ARG A 649 -0.03 -15.40 -20.64
N ALA A 650 -0.90 -15.22 -21.62
CA ALA A 650 -1.69 -14.02 -21.80
C ALA A 650 -3.09 -14.41 -22.29
N SER A 651 -4.11 -13.77 -21.73
CA SER A 651 -5.51 -14.04 -22.04
C SER A 651 -6.32 -12.75 -22.12
N ALA A 652 -7.27 -12.68 -23.03
CA ALA A 652 -8.35 -11.71 -22.99
C ALA A 652 -9.55 -12.34 -22.29
N VAL A 653 -10.14 -11.59 -21.38
CA VAL A 653 -11.28 -12.03 -20.57
C VAL A 653 -12.43 -11.04 -20.77
N HIS A 654 -13.65 -11.56 -20.89
CA HIS A 654 -14.85 -10.75 -21.03
C HIS A 654 -15.97 -11.26 -20.13
N GLU A 655 -16.53 -10.33 -19.36
CA GLU A 655 -17.73 -10.53 -18.53
C GLU A 655 -18.95 -10.02 -19.32
N PHE A 656 -19.89 -10.89 -19.61
CA PHE A 656 -21.10 -10.58 -20.39
C PHE A 656 -22.27 -10.13 -19.53
N LEU A 657 -22.23 -10.46 -18.25
CA LEU A 657 -23.27 -10.17 -17.27
C LEU A 657 -22.65 -9.33 -16.13
N GLY A 658 -22.91 -9.66 -14.88
CA GLY A 658 -22.27 -8.99 -13.75
C GLY A 658 -23.08 -7.84 -13.16
N ASP A 659 -24.33 -7.68 -13.58
CA ASP A 659 -25.22 -6.64 -13.05
C ASP A 659 -25.54 -6.92 -11.58
N SER A 660 -25.60 -5.85 -10.80
CA SER A 660 -26.02 -5.90 -9.38
C SER A 660 -27.08 -4.86 -9.12
N GLU A 661 -28.03 -5.20 -8.27
CA GLU A 661 -29.06 -4.27 -7.83
C GLU A 661 -29.30 -4.37 -6.32
N ILE A 662 -29.71 -3.27 -5.73
CA ILE A 662 -30.16 -3.21 -4.35
C ILE A 662 -31.48 -2.46 -4.27
N SER A 663 -32.39 -2.96 -3.47
CA SER A 663 -33.61 -2.25 -3.11
C SER A 663 -33.69 -2.02 -1.61
N GLY A 664 -34.19 -0.86 -1.20
CA GLY A 664 -34.44 -0.51 0.19
C GLY A 664 -35.83 0.05 0.38
N LYS A 665 -36.45 -0.20 1.53
CA LYS A 665 -37.79 0.27 1.87
C LYS A 665 -37.74 1.21 3.04
N THR A 666 -38.42 2.37 2.88
CA THR A 666 -38.71 3.31 3.96
C THR A 666 -40.19 3.64 3.91
N GLY A 667 -40.97 3.18 4.91
CA GLY A 667 -42.43 3.35 4.89
C GLY A 667 -43.06 2.71 3.65
N LYS A 668 -43.70 3.53 2.80
CA LYS A 668 -44.31 3.09 1.54
C LYS A 668 -43.38 3.28 0.32
N ALA A 669 -42.28 3.96 0.47
CA ALA A 669 -41.33 4.19 -0.63
C ALA A 669 -40.40 3.00 -0.80
N ASN A 670 -40.17 2.62 -2.05
CA ASN A 670 -39.19 1.62 -2.44
C ASN A 670 -38.21 2.28 -3.37
N HIS A 671 -36.93 2.24 -3.03
CA HIS A 671 -35.82 2.77 -3.82
C HIS A 671 -34.99 1.63 -4.35
N MET A 672 -34.49 1.77 -5.56
CA MET A 672 -33.65 0.80 -6.23
C MET A 672 -32.46 1.48 -6.87
N GLU A 673 -31.29 0.89 -6.70
CA GLU A 673 -30.06 1.28 -7.39
C GLU A 673 -29.53 0.05 -8.14
N ARG A 674 -28.89 0.29 -9.31
CA ARG A 674 -28.33 -0.76 -10.16
C ARG A 674 -26.97 -0.35 -10.71
N ILE A 675 -26.06 -1.30 -10.81
CA ILE A 675 -24.75 -1.14 -11.41
C ILE A 675 -24.57 -2.18 -12.53
N ASP A 676 -24.14 -1.76 -13.71
CA ASP A 676 -23.77 -2.63 -14.83
C ASP A 676 -22.36 -3.18 -14.57
N GLY A 677 -22.21 -4.50 -14.61
CA GLY A 677 -20.93 -5.18 -14.31
C GLY A 677 -20.23 -5.78 -15.51
N LYS A 678 -20.67 -5.47 -16.75
CA LYS A 678 -19.98 -5.92 -17.96
C LYS A 678 -18.60 -5.32 -18.06
N ASP A 679 -17.61 -6.15 -18.42
CA ASP A 679 -16.22 -5.73 -18.38
C ASP A 679 -15.34 -6.53 -19.35
N THR A 680 -14.18 -5.97 -19.72
CA THR A 680 -13.20 -6.63 -20.58
C THR A 680 -11.79 -6.28 -20.13
N TRP A 681 -10.94 -7.29 -19.94
CA TRP A 681 -9.57 -7.07 -19.47
C TRP A 681 -8.58 -8.07 -20.07
N ILE A 682 -7.32 -7.79 -19.84
CA ILE A 682 -6.20 -8.67 -20.16
C ILE A 682 -5.64 -9.27 -18.87
N GLU A 683 -5.38 -10.57 -18.91
CA GLU A 683 -4.71 -11.34 -17.87
C GLU A 683 -3.38 -11.83 -18.41
N PHE A 684 -2.32 -11.71 -17.63
CA PHE A 684 -1.02 -12.28 -17.97
C PHE A 684 -0.36 -12.88 -16.73
N GLY A 685 0.41 -13.93 -16.96
CA GLY A 685 1.03 -14.66 -15.86
C GLY A 685 2.27 -15.42 -16.26
N LEU A 686 2.98 -15.84 -15.26
CA LEU A 686 4.16 -16.68 -15.32
C LEU A 686 4.01 -17.81 -14.32
N GLY A 687 4.29 -19.03 -14.72
CA GLY A 687 4.21 -20.16 -13.80
C GLY A 687 5.10 -21.31 -14.24
N GLY A 688 5.03 -22.38 -13.45
CA GLY A 688 5.74 -23.60 -13.74
C GLY A 688 5.46 -24.67 -12.71
N ASN A 689 5.92 -25.87 -13.01
CA ASN A 689 5.85 -27.02 -12.12
C ASN A 689 7.16 -27.81 -12.17
N TYR A 690 7.40 -28.59 -11.13
CA TYR A 690 8.59 -29.43 -11.04
C TYR A 690 8.32 -30.71 -10.26
N SER A 691 8.71 -31.85 -10.83
CA SER A 691 8.64 -33.17 -10.19
C SER A 691 9.83 -33.34 -9.26
N VAL A 692 9.61 -33.13 -7.96
CA VAL A 692 10.63 -33.27 -6.91
C VAL A 692 11.00 -34.73 -6.71
N THR A 693 10.01 -35.62 -6.76
CA THR A 693 10.16 -37.09 -6.74
C THR A 693 9.23 -37.68 -7.80
N PRO A 694 9.35 -38.99 -8.14
CA PRO A 694 8.39 -39.63 -9.04
C PRO A 694 6.92 -39.52 -8.60
N ASN A 695 6.67 -39.35 -7.32
CA ASN A 695 5.33 -39.28 -6.74
C ASN A 695 4.93 -37.85 -6.27
N THR A 696 5.85 -36.90 -6.28
CA THR A 696 5.58 -35.57 -5.73
C THR A 696 5.98 -34.50 -6.73
N TYR A 697 5.06 -33.63 -7.10
CA TYR A 697 5.42 -32.43 -7.81
C TYR A 697 4.85 -31.18 -7.14
N VAL A 698 5.54 -30.08 -7.39
CA VAL A 698 5.17 -28.75 -6.90
C VAL A 698 4.90 -27.86 -8.10
N TRP A 699 4.03 -26.86 -7.92
CA TRP A 699 3.80 -25.83 -8.92
C TRP A 699 3.69 -24.46 -8.29
N ALA A 700 3.98 -23.46 -9.05
CA ALA A 700 3.76 -22.07 -8.70
C ALA A 700 3.32 -21.27 -9.93
N ASP A 701 2.51 -20.24 -9.69
CA ASP A 701 2.01 -19.34 -10.73
C ASP A 701 1.85 -17.95 -10.12
N VAL A 702 2.18 -16.93 -10.89
CA VAL A 702 1.90 -15.52 -10.55
C VAL A 702 1.18 -14.88 -11.71
N GLU A 703 0.17 -14.07 -11.40
CA GLU A 703 -0.62 -13.36 -12.42
C GLU A 703 -0.95 -11.94 -12.02
N ARG A 704 -1.27 -11.16 -13.03
CA ARG A 704 -1.80 -9.81 -12.95
C ARG A 704 -2.84 -9.60 -14.03
N THR A 705 -3.83 -8.74 -13.74
CA THR A 705 -4.79 -8.27 -14.76
C THR A 705 -4.64 -6.78 -15.00
N THR A 706 -5.14 -6.30 -16.13
CA THR A 706 -5.22 -4.88 -16.43
C THR A 706 -6.38 -4.57 -17.36
N GLY A 707 -7.00 -3.41 -17.17
CA GLY A 707 -8.14 -2.92 -17.97
C GLY A 707 -9.50 -3.30 -17.40
N ALA A 708 -9.57 -3.95 -16.24
CA ALA A 708 -10.81 -4.29 -15.56
C ALA A 708 -11.24 -3.19 -14.58
N SER A 709 -12.54 -3.10 -14.31
CA SER A 709 -13.09 -2.30 -13.19
C SER A 709 -12.58 -2.78 -11.82
N ILE A 710 -12.32 -4.10 -11.71
CA ILE A 710 -11.58 -4.71 -10.60
C ILE A 710 -10.38 -5.43 -11.18
N GLU A 711 -9.19 -4.95 -10.89
CA GLU A 711 -7.92 -5.53 -11.32
C GLU A 711 -7.36 -6.49 -10.26
N THR A 712 -6.64 -7.49 -10.72
CA THR A 712 -5.75 -8.28 -9.88
C THR A 712 -4.37 -7.63 -9.95
N ASP A 713 -3.97 -6.91 -8.89
CA ASP A 713 -2.65 -6.28 -8.82
C ASP A 713 -1.55 -7.33 -8.86
N TYR A 714 -1.75 -8.38 -8.10
CA TYR A 714 -0.98 -9.61 -8.14
C TYR A 714 -1.80 -10.76 -7.54
N ARG A 715 -1.57 -11.94 -8.04
CA ARG A 715 -2.05 -13.19 -7.47
C ARG A 715 -0.94 -14.22 -7.56
N ALA A 716 -0.64 -14.90 -6.47
CA ALA A 716 0.37 -15.93 -6.39
C ALA A 716 -0.25 -17.23 -5.90
N THR A 717 0.00 -18.29 -6.64
CA THR A 717 -0.45 -19.65 -6.30
C THR A 717 0.78 -20.52 -6.10
N VAL A 718 0.79 -21.33 -5.06
CA VAL A 718 1.78 -22.40 -4.87
C VAL A 718 1.07 -23.65 -4.40
N GLY A 719 1.48 -24.80 -4.94
CA GLY A 719 0.85 -26.05 -4.58
C GLY A 719 1.79 -27.25 -4.63
N VAL A 720 1.33 -28.32 -4.03
CA VAL A 720 2.00 -29.61 -4.02
C VAL A 720 0.98 -30.71 -4.25
N ARG A 721 1.33 -31.70 -5.07
CA ARG A 721 0.55 -32.92 -5.29
C ARG A 721 1.41 -34.15 -5.00
N TYR A 722 0.81 -35.09 -4.28
CA TYR A 722 1.37 -36.41 -4.01
C TYR A 722 0.54 -37.50 -4.69
N ALA A 723 1.18 -38.31 -5.50
CA ALA A 723 0.58 -39.43 -6.21
C ALA A 723 0.86 -40.74 -5.46
N PHE A 724 -0.16 -41.57 -5.30
CA PHE A 724 -0.08 -42.83 -4.57
C PHE A 724 -0.83 -43.97 -5.26
#